data_2eb94a662d0966ee5b1d81a46c843b6d
#
_entry.id   2eb94a662d0966ee5b1d81a46c843b6d
#
_cell.length_a   1.000
_cell.length_b   1.000
_cell.length_c   1.000
_cell.angle_alpha   90.00
_cell.angle_beta   90.00
_cell.angle_gamma   90.00
#
_symmetry.space_group_name_H-M   'P 1'
#
loop_
_entity.id
_entity.type
_entity.pdbx_description
1 polymer ?
#
loop_
_entity_poly.entity_id
_entity_poly.type
_entity_poly.pdbx_seq_one_letter_code
_entity_poly.pdbx_strand_id
1 'polypeptide(L)'
;MVRSQSLGVALLASSTLLLESALLRFLAVSQYYHFAFLVISLALLGFGASGSFLVLTKRFKINTTLDRGPDLLIISGILFAASIVTAYGTVNFLPFDSYSIAWERRQFFFFIIYYLVLALPFFFSGLCIGGSLSIYKERSNIIYAANLLGSGIGVLLAPIAMWLAGVPGALIGCAAIGVFTAFLGVRIKNAQKRGFRNERKYDWRILTLGGVFLFLILIAGVLSVLNLTDSSILGIMISPYKGLPQAKLYPGSEVIIGRWNEISRIDVLSGAGTRQLPGLSYKYSGSLPIQHGISVDADSIQPITLIGPEDFAASLYMPESLAFQLRPEASVLIIEPSGGLGVLQALSGKAKSVDVIISNPLLVESVKKAAPEFHLYDRSDVNTILESPRVYIKQTKDNYDIIFIPLTDSYKPVTSGAYSLSETYNLTVEAFEDYLDKLMPGGMIVISRWLQTPPSESLKILTTIIDSLQKDGISNPNDSLIAYRGIQTITVLVKPDGWRDDELISLREFLDSRRFDLVFAPDMKLEEANQYNKLPTPVYYEYFSILVSTDDIGEFISEYPYAIDPPTDNRPFFYHFFTWEQTPEVLARVGRTWQPFGGSGYFVLLALLLLVVFFSVALILIPVLTTPGKSKFGRPFWRILVYFSLLGIAFLFIEIPLIQQSILILGHPTYAFTLVVFAMLAFSSIGSYFTRSRWLPKRSAMLILIILSILSPWVITQIASLILGWPFIVRAIVIGMCIAPLAILMGIPFPYGLVWLEHRWGRYIPWAWAVNGCASVIAAVLAAILTLSYGYQIVLLLGATAYAFAFLVFPRKWNKANRT
;
A
#
# COMPACT_ATOMS: atom_id res chain seq x y z
N MET A 1 17.61 -36.50 6.01
CA MET A 1 18.33 -35.51 5.19
C MET A 1 17.41 -34.55 4.44
N VAL A 2 16.58 -34.98 3.48
CA VAL A 2 15.67 -34.12 2.75
C VAL A 2 14.70 -33.37 3.63
N ARG A 3 14.10 -34.00 4.65
CA ARG A 3 13.19 -33.35 5.61
C ARG A 3 13.87 -32.19 6.36
N SER A 4 15.10 -32.35 6.81
CA SER A 4 15.84 -31.31 7.53
C SER A 4 16.26 -30.17 6.59
N GLN A 5 16.60 -30.49 5.34
CA GLN A 5 16.85 -29.49 4.30
C GLN A 5 15.57 -28.68 3.99
N SER A 6 14.43 -29.38 3.83
CA SER A 6 13.14 -28.73 3.59
C SER A 6 12.73 -27.80 4.75
N LEU A 7 13.03 -28.16 6.00
CA LEU A 7 12.82 -27.28 7.15
C LEU A 7 13.66 -26.01 7.06
N GLY A 8 14.96 -26.12 6.72
CA GLY A 8 15.82 -24.96 6.54
C GLY A 8 15.33 -24.03 5.42
N VAL A 9 14.88 -24.60 4.30
CA VAL A 9 14.27 -23.84 3.19
C VAL A 9 12.97 -23.16 3.65
N ALA A 10 12.10 -23.84 4.36
CA ALA A 10 10.84 -23.28 4.86
C ALA A 10 11.08 -22.11 5.83
N LEU A 11 12.03 -22.23 6.75
CA LEU A 11 12.40 -21.17 7.68
C LEU A 11 12.95 -19.93 6.95
N LEU A 12 13.83 -20.13 5.98
CA LEU A 12 14.38 -19.03 5.22
C LEU A 12 13.32 -18.37 4.34
N ALA A 13 12.45 -19.15 3.72
CA ALA A 13 11.33 -18.65 2.93
C ALA A 13 10.33 -17.85 3.80
N SER A 14 10.03 -18.36 5.02
CA SER A 14 9.20 -17.65 6.00
C SER A 14 9.82 -16.30 6.36
N SER A 15 11.12 -16.30 6.68
CA SER A 15 11.84 -15.06 6.98
C SER A 15 11.87 -14.10 5.81
N THR A 16 11.90 -14.58 4.57
CA THR A 16 11.95 -13.76 3.35
C THR A 16 10.64 -13.00 3.15
N LEU A 17 9.50 -13.64 3.30
CA LEU A 17 8.19 -12.98 3.12
C LEU A 17 7.83 -12.10 4.33
N LEU A 18 8.26 -12.48 5.53
CA LEU A 18 8.19 -11.59 6.69
C LEU A 18 9.03 -10.33 6.45
N LEU A 19 10.26 -10.48 5.92
CA LEU A 19 11.12 -9.37 5.53
C LEU A 19 10.47 -8.48 4.47
N GLU A 20 9.86 -9.07 3.44
CA GLU A 20 9.15 -8.34 2.39
C GLU A 20 8.05 -7.46 2.99
N SER A 21 7.20 -8.03 3.85
CA SER A 21 6.13 -7.30 4.54
C SER A 21 6.69 -6.18 5.45
N ALA A 22 7.77 -6.46 6.19
CA ALA A 22 8.40 -5.47 7.05
C ALA A 22 9.05 -4.33 6.25
N LEU A 23 9.65 -4.62 5.09
CA LEU A 23 10.21 -3.60 4.19
C LEU A 23 9.14 -2.74 3.54
N LEU A 24 7.96 -3.28 3.23
CA LEU A 24 6.82 -2.47 2.78
C LEU A 24 6.50 -1.36 3.78
N ARG A 25 6.41 -1.70 5.07
CA ARG A 25 6.16 -0.73 6.15
C ARG A 25 7.37 0.19 6.40
N PHE A 26 8.57 -0.38 6.37
CA PHE A 26 9.81 0.40 6.52
C PHE A 26 9.88 1.53 5.50
N LEU A 27 9.64 1.22 4.21
CA LEU A 27 9.70 2.19 3.13
C LEU A 27 8.52 3.18 3.15
N ALA A 28 7.35 2.77 3.59
CA ALA A 28 6.22 3.68 3.78
C ALA A 28 6.54 4.77 4.83
N VAL A 29 7.26 4.42 5.90
CA VAL A 29 7.69 5.38 6.93
C VAL A 29 8.90 6.20 6.50
N SER A 30 9.94 5.55 5.96
CA SER A 30 11.20 6.23 5.61
C SER A 30 11.07 7.12 4.38
N GLN A 31 10.27 6.71 3.39
CA GLN A 31 10.06 7.37 2.11
C GLN A 31 8.57 7.67 1.92
N TYR A 32 7.94 7.17 0.84
CA TYR A 32 6.53 7.34 0.54
C TYR A 32 5.88 6.02 0.15
N TYR A 33 4.55 5.96 0.22
CA TYR A 33 3.76 4.74 -0.01
C TYR A 33 4.00 4.06 -1.37
N HIS A 34 4.27 4.80 -2.43
CA HIS A 34 4.54 4.23 -3.75
C HIS A 34 5.78 3.32 -3.80
N PHE A 35 6.66 3.39 -2.80
CA PHE A 35 7.78 2.44 -2.66
C PHE A 35 7.35 1.02 -2.22
N ALA A 36 6.09 0.80 -1.88
CA ALA A 36 5.58 -0.55 -1.62
C ALA A 36 5.78 -1.48 -2.84
N PHE A 37 5.45 -1.00 -4.04
CA PHE A 37 5.64 -1.79 -5.27
C PHE A 37 7.12 -2.05 -5.62
N LEU A 38 8.01 -1.18 -5.15
CA LEU A 38 9.46 -1.40 -5.25
C LEU A 38 9.87 -2.66 -4.49
N VAL A 39 9.33 -2.92 -3.30
CA VAL A 39 9.71 -4.10 -2.49
C VAL A 39 9.36 -5.40 -3.20
N ILE A 40 8.17 -5.50 -3.79
CA ILE A 40 7.77 -6.68 -4.57
C ILE A 40 8.74 -6.90 -5.74
N SER A 41 9.10 -5.82 -6.46
CA SER A 41 10.06 -5.91 -7.57
C SER A 41 11.47 -6.31 -7.11
N LEU A 42 11.92 -5.84 -5.92
CA LEU A 42 13.20 -6.21 -5.31
C LEU A 42 13.26 -7.70 -4.97
N ALA A 43 12.21 -8.23 -4.37
CA ALA A 43 12.10 -9.64 -4.02
C ALA A 43 12.22 -10.51 -5.28
N LEU A 44 11.44 -10.21 -6.29
CA LEU A 44 11.44 -10.93 -7.56
C LEU A 44 12.78 -10.80 -8.30
N LEU A 45 13.42 -9.62 -8.30
CA LEU A 45 14.74 -9.41 -8.89
C LEU A 45 15.81 -10.24 -8.17
N GLY A 46 15.82 -10.22 -6.84
CA GLY A 46 16.75 -11.01 -6.03
C GLY A 46 16.64 -12.51 -6.34
N PHE A 47 15.41 -13.05 -6.37
CA PHE A 47 15.16 -14.44 -6.75
C PHE A 47 15.62 -14.75 -8.18
N GLY A 48 15.28 -13.90 -9.15
CA GLY A 48 15.67 -14.07 -10.54
C GLY A 48 17.19 -14.04 -10.75
N ALA A 49 17.88 -13.08 -10.13
CA ALA A 49 19.33 -12.94 -10.19
C ALA A 49 20.04 -14.15 -9.56
N SER A 50 19.52 -14.71 -8.45
CA SER A 50 20.06 -15.91 -7.82
C SER A 50 20.01 -17.13 -8.73
N GLY A 51 18.93 -17.29 -9.49
CA GLY A 51 18.79 -18.34 -10.50
C GLY A 51 19.84 -18.22 -11.60
N SER A 52 20.05 -17.03 -12.12
CA SER A 52 21.11 -16.74 -13.12
C SER A 52 22.50 -16.99 -12.57
N PHE A 53 22.77 -16.63 -11.33
CA PHE A 53 24.04 -16.92 -10.65
C PHE A 53 24.30 -18.43 -10.56
N LEU A 54 23.30 -19.24 -10.19
CA LEU A 54 23.42 -20.72 -10.15
C LEU A 54 23.70 -21.32 -11.53
N VAL A 55 23.19 -20.74 -12.60
CA VAL A 55 23.49 -21.16 -13.96
C VAL A 55 24.95 -20.85 -14.32
N LEU A 56 25.42 -19.64 -14.00
CA LEU A 56 26.80 -19.23 -14.25
C LEU A 56 27.85 -20.06 -13.49
N THR A 57 27.60 -20.36 -12.20
CA THR A 57 28.53 -21.17 -11.39
C THR A 57 28.71 -22.57 -11.97
N LYS A 58 27.64 -23.21 -12.43
CA LYS A 58 27.70 -24.51 -13.12
C LYS A 58 28.46 -24.44 -14.43
N ARG A 59 28.32 -23.33 -15.17
CA ARG A 59 28.99 -23.11 -16.45
C ARG A 59 30.50 -23.05 -16.31
N PHE A 60 30.95 -22.24 -15.35
CA PHE A 60 32.39 -22.04 -15.15
C PHE A 60 33.06 -23.17 -14.36
N LYS A 61 32.35 -24.28 -14.12
CA LYS A 61 32.80 -25.42 -13.30
C LYS A 61 33.42 -24.97 -12.00
N ILE A 62 32.94 -23.88 -11.44
CA ILE A 62 33.39 -23.41 -10.15
C ILE A 62 32.91 -24.44 -9.14
N ASN A 63 33.81 -25.28 -8.64
CA ASN A 63 33.55 -26.21 -7.55
C ASN A 63 33.22 -25.38 -6.30
N THR A 64 31.95 -25.07 -6.15
CA THR A 64 31.46 -24.30 -5.01
C THR A 64 31.03 -25.26 -3.93
N THR A 65 31.30 -24.87 -2.69
CA THR A 65 30.72 -25.54 -1.50
C THR A 65 29.17 -25.54 -1.55
N LEU A 66 28.59 -24.78 -2.46
CA LEU A 66 27.14 -24.67 -2.71
C LEU A 66 26.52 -25.94 -3.32
N ASP A 67 27.31 -26.87 -3.84
CA ASP A 67 26.81 -28.14 -4.38
C ASP A 67 26.40 -29.16 -3.31
N ARG A 68 26.59 -28.84 -2.03
CA ARG A 68 26.19 -29.64 -0.87
C ARG A 68 25.07 -28.95 -0.09
N GLY A 69 23.92 -29.63 0.06
CA GLY A 69 22.74 -29.04 0.73
C GLY A 69 23.00 -28.40 2.10
N PRO A 70 23.70 -29.04 3.04
CA PRO A 70 23.98 -28.41 4.34
C PRO A 70 24.87 -27.17 4.24
N ASP A 71 25.89 -27.17 3.36
CA ASP A 71 26.78 -26.01 3.16
C ASP A 71 26.01 -24.84 2.52
N LEU A 72 25.06 -25.13 1.64
CA LEU A 72 24.15 -24.15 1.05
C LEU A 72 23.31 -23.46 2.12
N LEU A 73 22.73 -24.20 3.09
CA LEU A 73 21.98 -23.62 4.21
C LEU A 73 22.87 -22.70 5.08
N ILE A 74 24.10 -23.14 5.35
CA ILE A 74 25.06 -22.37 6.17
C ILE A 74 25.38 -21.03 5.49
N ILE A 75 25.83 -21.09 4.26
CA ILE A 75 26.30 -19.90 3.52
C ILE A 75 25.13 -18.94 3.26
N SER A 76 24.01 -19.45 2.73
CA SER A 76 22.86 -18.60 2.43
C SER A 76 22.25 -17.99 3.68
N GLY A 77 22.16 -18.76 4.79
CA GLY A 77 21.60 -18.25 6.05
C GLY A 77 22.44 -17.12 6.66
N ILE A 78 23.78 -17.26 6.67
CA ILE A 78 24.69 -16.22 7.16
C ILE A 78 24.63 -14.97 6.27
N LEU A 79 24.72 -15.15 4.94
CA LEU A 79 24.70 -14.03 4.00
C LEU A 79 23.35 -13.32 3.96
N PHE A 80 22.25 -14.06 4.12
CA PHE A 80 20.92 -13.48 4.28
C PHE A 80 20.84 -12.58 5.52
N ALA A 81 21.27 -13.09 6.68
CA ALA A 81 21.27 -12.30 7.92
C ALA A 81 22.19 -11.06 7.81
N ALA A 82 23.40 -11.25 7.30
CA ALA A 82 24.35 -10.14 7.09
C ALA A 82 23.80 -9.09 6.12
N SER A 83 23.15 -9.51 5.04
CA SER A 83 22.56 -8.59 4.05
C SER A 83 21.40 -7.78 4.61
N ILE A 84 20.59 -8.33 5.54
CA ILE A 84 19.55 -7.55 6.24
C ILE A 84 20.18 -6.45 7.10
N VAL A 85 21.20 -6.77 7.87
CA VAL A 85 21.91 -5.78 8.69
C VAL A 85 22.56 -4.70 7.81
N THR A 86 23.19 -5.12 6.71
CA THR A 86 23.79 -4.19 5.73
C THR A 86 22.72 -3.31 5.08
N ALA A 87 21.57 -3.88 4.71
CA ALA A 87 20.45 -3.14 4.12
C ALA A 87 19.91 -2.09 5.09
N TYR A 88 19.67 -2.48 6.34
CA TYR A 88 19.21 -1.56 7.39
C TYR A 88 20.21 -0.43 7.62
N GLY A 89 21.51 -0.76 7.72
CA GLY A 89 22.57 0.25 7.85
C GLY A 89 22.63 1.18 6.64
N THR A 90 22.62 0.63 5.43
CA THR A 90 22.68 1.46 4.19
C THR A 90 21.52 2.42 4.11
N VAL A 91 20.31 1.96 4.39
CA VAL A 91 19.09 2.80 4.35
C VAL A 91 19.17 3.95 5.36
N ASN A 92 19.75 3.74 6.54
CA ASN A 92 19.89 4.77 7.57
C ASN A 92 21.11 5.70 7.41
N PHE A 93 22.12 5.32 6.63
CA PHE A 93 23.33 6.13 6.44
C PHE A 93 23.43 6.76 5.05
N LEU A 94 22.76 6.18 4.05
CA LEU A 94 22.76 6.72 2.69
C LEU A 94 21.75 7.88 2.61
N PRO A 95 22.17 9.10 2.26
CA PRO A 95 21.29 10.26 2.16
C PRO A 95 20.43 10.20 0.88
N PHE A 96 19.68 9.12 0.75
CA PHE A 96 18.73 8.93 -0.33
C PHE A 96 17.38 9.51 0.06
N ASP A 97 16.85 10.36 -0.80
CA ASP A 97 15.48 10.87 -0.70
C ASP A 97 14.79 10.78 -2.06
N SER A 98 13.68 10.09 -2.06
CA SER A 98 12.91 9.82 -3.28
C SER A 98 12.25 11.05 -3.89
N TYR A 99 11.92 12.04 -3.05
CA TYR A 99 11.31 13.27 -3.48
C TYR A 99 12.30 14.14 -4.28
N SER A 100 13.57 14.12 -3.88
CA SER A 100 14.64 14.87 -4.51
C SER A 100 15.13 14.30 -5.86
N ILE A 101 14.70 13.09 -6.25
CA ILE A 101 15.10 12.47 -7.53
C ILE A 101 14.78 13.40 -8.72
N ALA A 102 13.67 14.16 -8.64
CA ALA A 102 13.20 15.00 -9.72
C ALA A 102 14.18 16.14 -10.10
N TRP A 103 15.03 16.58 -9.17
CA TRP A 103 15.94 17.72 -9.40
C TRP A 103 17.41 17.46 -9.02
N GLU A 104 17.71 16.49 -8.15
CA GLU A 104 19.06 16.18 -7.73
C GLU A 104 19.57 14.89 -8.37
N ARG A 105 20.45 15.00 -9.38
CA ARG A 105 20.97 13.86 -10.14
C ARG A 105 21.70 12.81 -9.29
N ARG A 106 22.31 13.21 -8.16
CA ARG A 106 22.97 12.28 -7.22
C ARG A 106 22.00 11.29 -6.61
N GLN A 107 20.74 11.67 -6.43
CA GLN A 107 19.71 10.80 -5.88
C GLN A 107 19.45 9.58 -6.76
N PHE A 108 19.58 9.71 -8.06
CA PHE A 108 19.45 8.55 -8.96
C PHE A 108 20.55 7.51 -8.71
N PHE A 109 21.79 7.95 -8.43
CA PHE A 109 22.87 7.05 -8.07
C PHE A 109 22.65 6.41 -6.70
N PHE A 110 22.20 7.18 -5.71
CA PHE A 110 21.83 6.63 -4.40
C PHE A 110 20.68 5.64 -4.51
N PHE A 111 19.72 5.90 -5.39
CA PHE A 111 18.60 4.99 -5.67
C PHE A 111 19.08 3.64 -6.20
N ILE A 112 20.06 3.61 -7.09
CA ILE A 112 20.66 2.36 -7.58
C ILE A 112 21.28 1.56 -6.42
N ILE A 113 22.07 2.19 -5.56
CA ILE A 113 22.70 1.53 -4.40
C ILE A 113 21.61 1.00 -3.47
N TYR A 114 20.65 1.85 -3.12
CA TYR A 114 19.53 1.52 -2.26
C TYR A 114 18.76 0.29 -2.79
N TYR A 115 18.45 0.31 -4.08
CA TYR A 115 17.74 -0.78 -4.78
C TYR A 115 18.54 -2.09 -4.73
N LEU A 116 19.81 -2.07 -5.06
CA LEU A 116 20.64 -3.28 -5.09
C LEU A 116 20.89 -3.85 -3.70
N VAL A 117 21.13 -3.01 -2.70
CA VAL A 117 21.39 -3.47 -1.33
C VAL A 117 20.15 -4.10 -0.72
N LEU A 118 18.97 -3.51 -0.95
CA LEU A 118 17.70 -4.08 -0.50
C LEU A 118 17.35 -5.39 -1.22
N ALA A 119 17.84 -5.63 -2.44
CA ALA A 119 17.64 -6.89 -3.16
C ALA A 119 18.53 -8.05 -2.66
N LEU A 120 19.63 -7.78 -1.94
CA LEU A 120 20.58 -8.81 -1.49
C LEU A 120 19.98 -9.89 -0.61
N PRO A 121 19.15 -9.61 0.40
CA PRO A 121 18.51 -10.65 1.21
C PRO A 121 17.70 -11.62 0.34
N PHE A 122 16.93 -11.10 -0.58
CA PHE A 122 16.13 -11.91 -1.50
C PHE A 122 16.99 -12.75 -2.44
N PHE A 123 18.12 -12.21 -2.87
CA PHE A 123 19.11 -12.96 -3.65
C PHE A 123 19.67 -14.16 -2.88
N PHE A 124 20.08 -14.00 -1.61
CA PHE A 124 20.62 -15.10 -0.82
C PHE A 124 19.57 -16.13 -0.42
N SER A 125 18.34 -15.70 -0.17
CA SER A 125 17.20 -16.60 0.02
C SER A 125 16.91 -17.40 -1.26
N GLY A 126 16.85 -16.74 -2.40
CA GLY A 126 16.67 -17.35 -3.71
C GLY A 126 17.78 -18.36 -4.05
N LEU A 127 19.03 -18.06 -3.67
CA LEU A 127 20.18 -18.96 -3.82
C LEU A 127 19.98 -20.24 -3.02
N CYS A 128 19.50 -20.15 -1.79
CA CYS A 128 19.19 -21.29 -0.95
C CYS A 128 18.09 -22.17 -1.55
N ILE A 129 16.98 -21.54 -1.96
CA ILE A 129 15.81 -22.24 -2.50
C ILE A 129 16.15 -22.90 -3.83
N GLY A 130 16.67 -22.12 -4.80
CA GLY A 130 17.04 -22.58 -6.13
C GLY A 130 18.15 -23.62 -6.13
N GLY A 131 19.15 -23.44 -5.27
CA GLY A 131 20.24 -24.40 -5.04
C GLY A 131 19.72 -25.72 -4.47
N SER A 132 18.83 -25.67 -3.45
CA SER A 132 18.20 -26.86 -2.89
C SER A 132 17.36 -27.64 -3.90
N LEU A 133 16.58 -26.95 -4.71
CA LEU A 133 15.80 -27.55 -5.82
C LEU A 133 16.72 -28.22 -6.84
N SER A 134 17.87 -27.63 -7.11
CA SER A 134 18.85 -28.15 -8.05
C SER A 134 19.60 -29.37 -7.53
N ILE A 135 19.89 -29.45 -6.23
CA ILE A 135 20.59 -30.56 -5.58
C ILE A 135 19.68 -31.76 -5.40
N TYR A 136 18.43 -31.53 -4.94
CA TYR A 136 17.48 -32.60 -4.62
C TYR A 136 16.39 -32.76 -5.68
N LYS A 137 16.78 -32.90 -6.94
CA LYS A 137 15.87 -32.94 -8.12
C LYS A 137 14.74 -33.97 -7.96
N GLU A 138 15.02 -35.18 -7.51
CA GLU A 138 14.02 -36.24 -7.34
C GLU A 138 12.92 -35.91 -6.32
N ARG A 139 13.22 -35.00 -5.38
CA ARG A 139 12.33 -34.55 -4.29
C ARG A 139 12.08 -33.04 -4.32
N SER A 140 12.22 -32.44 -5.48
CA SER A 140 12.02 -31.01 -5.70
C SER A 140 10.62 -30.54 -5.29
N ASN A 141 9.60 -31.40 -5.46
CA ASN A 141 8.24 -31.15 -5.02
C ASN A 141 8.12 -30.90 -3.51
N ILE A 142 8.88 -31.65 -2.66
CA ILE A 142 8.86 -31.48 -1.20
C ILE A 142 9.53 -30.16 -0.82
N ILE A 143 10.66 -29.82 -1.46
CA ILE A 143 11.37 -28.58 -1.20
C ILE A 143 10.53 -27.37 -1.68
N TYR A 144 9.89 -27.50 -2.85
CA TYR A 144 9.03 -26.46 -3.36
C TYR A 144 7.79 -26.23 -2.48
N ALA A 145 7.14 -27.31 -2.04
CA ALA A 145 6.03 -27.21 -1.08
C ALA A 145 6.47 -26.57 0.25
N ALA A 146 7.66 -26.93 0.77
CA ALA A 146 8.22 -26.34 1.97
C ALA A 146 8.52 -24.85 1.80
N ASN A 147 9.00 -24.43 0.62
CA ASN A 147 9.19 -23.02 0.28
C ASN A 147 7.85 -22.26 0.31
N LEU A 148 6.85 -22.72 -0.41
CA LEU A 148 5.56 -22.04 -0.49
C LEU A 148 4.85 -21.96 0.87
N LEU A 149 4.84 -23.07 1.62
CA LEU A 149 4.24 -23.11 2.96
C LEU A 149 5.00 -22.21 3.93
N GLY A 150 6.35 -22.24 3.89
CA GLY A 150 7.19 -21.35 4.69
C GLY A 150 6.91 -19.88 4.36
N SER A 151 6.87 -19.52 3.09
CA SER A 151 6.51 -18.18 2.63
C SER A 151 5.15 -17.72 3.15
N GLY A 152 4.12 -18.57 3.02
CA GLY A 152 2.78 -18.26 3.54
C GLY A 152 2.78 -18.01 5.05
N ILE A 153 3.47 -18.85 5.82
CA ILE A 153 3.62 -18.66 7.29
C ILE A 153 4.32 -17.32 7.58
N GLY A 154 5.36 -16.99 6.82
CA GLY A 154 6.09 -15.72 7.00
C GLY A 154 5.23 -14.48 6.83
N VAL A 155 4.38 -14.46 5.82
CA VAL A 155 3.44 -13.36 5.58
C VAL A 155 2.43 -13.23 6.73
N LEU A 156 1.88 -14.35 7.22
CA LEU A 156 0.95 -14.33 8.38
C LEU A 156 1.61 -13.88 9.68
N LEU A 157 2.91 -14.18 9.87
CA LEU A 157 3.65 -13.74 11.06
C LEU A 157 4.08 -12.27 10.99
N ALA A 158 4.09 -11.66 9.82
CA ALA A 158 4.60 -10.30 9.65
C ALA A 158 3.84 -9.24 10.47
N PRO A 159 2.50 -9.15 10.44
CA PRO A 159 1.76 -8.21 11.27
C PRO A 159 2.04 -8.41 12.77
N ILE A 160 2.10 -9.67 13.23
CA ILE A 160 2.37 -10.01 14.63
C ILE A 160 3.77 -9.54 15.05
N ALA A 161 4.79 -9.79 14.21
CA ALA A 161 6.16 -9.38 14.48
C ALA A 161 6.29 -7.84 14.54
N MET A 162 5.60 -7.14 13.65
CA MET A 162 5.60 -5.66 13.61
C MET A 162 4.86 -5.06 14.81
N TRP A 163 3.74 -5.66 15.20
CA TRP A 163 3.01 -5.22 16.40
C TRP A 163 3.85 -5.39 17.68
N LEU A 164 4.53 -6.53 17.84
CA LEU A 164 5.33 -6.84 19.03
C LEU A 164 6.59 -5.97 19.10
N ALA A 165 7.40 -5.96 18.04
CA ALA A 165 8.76 -5.45 18.07
C ALA A 165 9.00 -4.23 17.13
N GLY A 166 7.94 -3.70 16.54
CA GLY A 166 8.07 -2.72 15.47
C GLY A 166 8.76 -3.29 14.24
N VAL A 167 8.88 -2.47 13.21
CA VAL A 167 9.57 -2.87 11.97
C VAL A 167 11.06 -3.17 12.20
N PRO A 168 11.84 -2.37 12.96
CA PRO A 168 13.24 -2.69 13.24
C PRO A 168 13.42 -4.04 13.93
N GLY A 169 12.57 -4.37 14.92
CA GLY A 169 12.62 -5.65 15.62
C GLY A 169 12.25 -6.83 14.71
N ALA A 170 11.26 -6.66 13.82
CA ALA A 170 10.90 -7.66 12.81
C ALA A 170 12.08 -7.95 11.85
N LEU A 171 12.81 -6.92 11.40
CA LEU A 171 14.00 -7.08 10.55
C LEU A 171 15.11 -7.87 11.27
N ILE A 172 15.34 -7.58 12.56
CA ILE A 172 16.31 -8.33 13.38
C ILE A 172 15.84 -9.78 13.58
N GLY A 173 14.55 -10.00 13.79
CA GLY A 173 13.95 -11.33 13.83
C GLY A 173 14.19 -12.13 12.55
N CYS A 174 14.07 -11.49 11.40
CA CYS A 174 14.42 -12.09 10.10
C CYS A 174 15.89 -12.50 10.03
N ALA A 175 16.80 -11.63 10.46
CA ALA A 175 18.23 -11.96 10.53
C ALA A 175 18.50 -13.14 11.48
N ALA A 176 17.84 -13.18 12.63
CA ALA A 176 17.93 -14.31 13.58
C ALA A 176 17.51 -15.64 12.96
N ILE A 177 16.39 -15.67 12.21
CA ILE A 177 15.94 -16.88 11.49
C ILE A 177 16.99 -17.28 10.43
N GLY A 178 17.63 -16.35 9.75
CA GLY A 178 18.75 -16.61 8.83
C GLY A 178 19.90 -17.32 9.53
N VAL A 179 20.35 -16.81 10.68
CA VAL A 179 21.40 -17.41 11.52
C VAL A 179 20.97 -18.80 12.01
N PHE A 180 19.72 -18.96 12.43
CA PHE A 180 19.17 -20.26 12.86
C PHE A 180 19.17 -21.28 11.71
N THR A 181 18.85 -20.83 10.48
CA THR A 181 18.94 -21.68 9.30
C THR A 181 20.37 -22.17 9.06
N ALA A 182 21.37 -21.30 9.23
CA ALA A 182 22.79 -21.67 9.16
C ALA A 182 23.18 -22.67 10.28
N PHE A 183 22.72 -22.44 11.50
CA PHE A 183 22.91 -23.37 12.63
C PHE A 183 22.37 -24.77 12.32
N LEU A 184 21.15 -24.86 11.76
CA LEU A 184 20.60 -26.14 11.29
C LEU A 184 21.47 -26.81 10.25
N GLY A 185 22.00 -26.03 9.29
CA GLY A 185 22.96 -26.51 8.28
C GLY A 185 24.19 -27.17 8.89
N VAL A 186 24.80 -26.53 9.91
CA VAL A 186 25.95 -27.09 10.65
C VAL A 186 25.55 -28.38 11.38
N ARG A 187 24.41 -28.42 12.04
CA ARG A 187 23.89 -29.63 12.70
C ARG A 187 23.70 -30.80 11.73
N ILE A 188 23.08 -30.53 10.56
CA ILE A 188 22.88 -31.56 9.53
C ILE A 188 24.22 -32.09 9.03
N LYS A 189 25.19 -31.20 8.74
CA LYS A 189 26.54 -31.54 8.29
C LYS A 189 27.27 -32.44 9.30
N ASN A 190 27.19 -32.11 10.58
CA ASN A 190 27.81 -32.87 11.66
C ASN A 190 27.16 -34.24 11.87
N ALA A 191 25.83 -34.33 11.77
CA ALA A 191 25.13 -35.58 11.80
C ALA A 191 25.53 -36.56 10.68
N GLN A 192 25.79 -36.02 9.47
CA GLN A 192 26.32 -36.80 8.34
C GLN A 192 27.73 -37.32 8.61
N LYS A 193 28.61 -36.48 9.22
CA LYS A 193 29.97 -36.90 9.57
C LYS A 193 30.02 -37.98 10.67
N ARG A 194 29.10 -37.87 11.67
CA ARG A 194 28.99 -38.85 12.75
C ARG A 194 28.58 -40.24 12.27
N GLY A 195 27.78 -40.35 11.20
CA GLY A 195 27.42 -41.64 10.57
C GLY A 195 28.63 -42.38 9.97
N PHE A 196 29.76 -41.66 9.70
CA PHE A 196 30.99 -42.22 9.09
C PHE A 196 32.18 -42.35 10.05
N ARG A 197 32.16 -41.60 11.17
CA ARG A 197 33.23 -41.61 12.16
C ARG A 197 32.69 -41.44 13.58
N ASN A 198 33.05 -42.32 14.46
CA ASN A 198 32.57 -42.36 15.88
C ASN A 198 33.24 -41.28 16.78
N GLU A 199 33.78 -40.21 16.22
CA GLU A 199 34.44 -39.15 16.97
C GLU A 199 33.49 -38.01 17.33
N ARG A 200 33.30 -37.75 18.62
CA ARG A 200 32.66 -36.52 19.14
C ARG A 200 33.63 -35.35 19.06
N LYS A 201 33.88 -34.81 17.88
CA LYS A 201 34.57 -33.51 17.77
C LYS A 201 33.59 -32.40 18.04
N TYR A 202 33.92 -31.55 18.98
CA TYR A 202 33.20 -30.35 19.35
C TYR A 202 33.32 -29.34 18.20
N ASP A 203 32.18 -28.93 17.62
CA ASP A 203 32.16 -27.94 16.55
C ASP A 203 31.82 -26.56 17.13
N TRP A 204 32.81 -25.73 17.30
CA TRP A 204 32.69 -24.37 17.82
C TRP A 204 31.69 -23.52 17.04
N ARG A 205 31.45 -23.81 15.76
CA ARG A 205 30.46 -23.14 14.92
C ARG A 205 29.05 -23.25 15.46
N ILE A 206 28.71 -24.35 16.12
CA ILE A 206 27.39 -24.54 16.76
C ILE A 206 27.23 -23.53 17.90
N LEU A 207 28.24 -23.34 18.73
CA LEU A 207 28.19 -22.36 19.82
C LEU A 207 28.14 -20.92 19.29
N THR A 208 28.99 -20.59 18.29
CA THR A 208 29.05 -19.25 17.73
C THR A 208 27.70 -18.87 17.09
N LEU A 209 27.18 -19.71 16.19
CA LEU A 209 25.87 -19.44 15.55
C LEU A 209 24.73 -19.48 16.55
N GLY A 210 24.76 -20.39 17.54
CA GLY A 210 23.77 -20.42 18.62
C GLY A 210 23.83 -19.16 19.48
N GLY A 211 25.04 -18.68 19.82
CA GLY A 211 25.24 -17.44 20.55
C GLY A 211 24.76 -16.21 19.79
N VAL A 212 25.11 -16.09 18.50
CA VAL A 212 24.62 -14.99 17.64
C VAL A 212 23.11 -15.02 17.49
N PHE A 213 22.50 -16.20 17.32
CA PHE A 213 21.06 -16.34 17.28
C PHE A 213 20.38 -15.84 18.55
N LEU A 214 20.87 -16.30 19.73
CA LEU A 214 20.35 -15.87 21.03
C LEU A 214 20.54 -14.38 21.25
N PHE A 215 21.68 -13.81 20.84
CA PHE A 215 21.94 -12.37 20.91
C PHE A 215 20.95 -11.57 20.07
N LEU A 216 20.69 -11.99 18.83
CA LEU A 216 19.70 -11.31 17.96
C LEU A 216 18.28 -11.42 18.52
N ILE A 217 17.91 -12.58 19.09
CA ILE A 217 16.60 -12.72 19.75
C ILE A 217 16.50 -11.83 20.99
N LEU A 218 17.58 -11.70 21.75
CA LEU A 218 17.63 -10.77 22.90
C LEU A 218 17.41 -9.33 22.46
N ILE A 219 18.11 -8.89 21.39
CA ILE A 219 17.91 -7.55 20.82
C ILE A 219 16.46 -7.38 20.37
N ALA A 220 15.89 -8.34 19.62
CA ALA A 220 14.50 -8.25 19.21
C ALA A 220 13.54 -8.18 20.42
N GLY A 221 13.83 -8.90 21.51
CA GLY A 221 13.08 -8.82 22.76
C GLY A 221 13.18 -7.45 23.44
N VAL A 222 14.37 -6.86 23.48
CA VAL A 222 14.55 -5.49 24.00
C VAL A 222 13.77 -4.49 23.16
N LEU A 223 13.83 -4.59 21.83
CA LEU A 223 13.07 -3.73 20.94
C LEU A 223 11.56 -3.90 21.12
N SER A 224 11.09 -5.12 21.44
CA SER A 224 9.69 -5.35 21.77
C SER A 224 9.27 -4.60 23.04
N VAL A 225 10.08 -4.66 24.09
CA VAL A 225 9.81 -3.91 25.33
C VAL A 225 9.78 -2.42 25.06
N LEU A 226 10.77 -1.91 24.31
CA LEU A 226 10.85 -0.49 23.98
C LEU A 226 9.64 -0.03 23.15
N ASN A 227 9.23 -0.81 22.14
CA ASN A 227 8.03 -0.50 21.33
C ASN A 227 6.77 -0.44 22.20
N LEU A 228 6.61 -1.37 23.15
CA LEU A 228 5.47 -1.41 24.04
C LEU A 228 5.50 -0.30 25.11
N THR A 229 6.66 0.30 25.39
CA THR A 229 6.84 1.43 26.32
C THR A 229 6.98 2.79 25.62
N ASP A 230 6.51 2.89 24.38
CA ASP A 230 6.50 4.10 23.55
C ASP A 230 7.89 4.72 23.26
N SER A 231 8.93 3.90 23.38
CA SER A 231 10.30 4.32 23.12
C SER A 231 10.84 3.65 21.85
N SER A 232 11.54 4.39 21.01
CA SER A 232 12.25 3.85 19.86
C SER A 232 13.72 4.24 19.88
N ILE A 233 14.61 3.29 20.17
CA ILE A 233 16.07 3.51 20.15
C ILE A 233 16.64 3.40 18.74
N LEU A 234 16.11 2.46 17.93
CA LEU A 234 16.52 2.30 16.55
C LEU A 234 15.74 3.25 15.66
N GLY A 235 16.37 4.35 15.30
CA GLY A 235 15.82 5.32 14.36
C GLY A 235 15.70 4.74 12.95
N ILE A 236 14.72 5.27 12.22
CA ILE A 236 14.62 5.13 10.77
C ILE A 236 14.92 6.50 10.19
N MET A 237 15.82 6.56 9.21
CA MET A 237 16.03 7.80 8.45
C MET A 237 14.77 8.07 7.63
N ILE A 238 14.10 9.17 7.97
CA ILE A 238 12.86 9.60 7.34
C ILE A 238 13.19 10.70 6.35
N SER A 239 12.52 10.69 5.19
CA SER A 239 12.67 11.77 4.20
C SER A 239 12.46 13.15 4.85
N PRO A 240 13.37 14.12 4.64
CA PRO A 240 13.27 15.45 5.24
C PRO A 240 12.03 16.23 4.79
N TYR A 241 11.35 15.78 3.75
CA TYR A 241 10.12 16.40 3.22
C TYR A 241 8.83 15.85 3.84
N LYS A 242 8.92 14.88 4.74
CA LYS A 242 7.78 14.41 5.54
C LYS A 242 7.51 15.35 6.74
N GLY A 243 6.28 15.32 7.23
CA GLY A 243 5.82 16.22 8.29
C GLY A 243 6.58 16.08 9.61
N LEU A 244 6.90 14.85 10.03
CA LEU A 244 7.60 14.60 11.29
C LEU A 244 9.01 15.23 11.35
N PRO A 245 9.90 15.05 10.36
CA PRO A 245 11.18 15.75 10.34
C PRO A 245 11.03 17.26 10.29
N GLN A 246 10.07 17.79 9.55
CA GLN A 246 9.82 19.22 9.48
C GLN A 246 9.38 19.79 10.84
N ALA A 247 8.47 19.10 11.53
CA ALA A 247 8.01 19.53 12.85
C ALA A 247 9.13 19.49 13.93
N LYS A 248 10.08 18.56 13.79
CA LYS A 248 11.26 18.48 14.68
C LYS A 248 12.26 19.63 14.50
N LEU A 249 12.18 20.41 13.44
CA LEU A 249 13.06 21.58 13.24
C LEU A 249 12.66 22.76 14.14
N TYR A 250 11.45 22.77 14.68
CA TYR A 250 11.02 23.84 15.57
C TYR A 250 11.70 23.71 16.94
N PRO A 251 12.22 24.82 17.49
CA PRO A 251 12.86 24.82 18.80
C PRO A 251 11.93 24.30 19.90
N GLY A 252 12.44 23.43 20.77
CA GLY A 252 11.66 22.83 21.85
C GLY A 252 10.69 21.72 21.42
N SER A 253 10.75 21.26 20.16
CA SER A 253 9.99 20.10 19.73
C SER A 253 10.60 18.81 20.28
N GLU A 254 9.80 18.00 20.95
CA GLU A 254 10.19 16.72 21.55
C GLU A 254 9.18 15.64 21.20
N VAL A 255 9.68 14.44 20.84
CA VAL A 255 8.83 13.26 20.60
C VAL A 255 8.51 12.62 21.95
N ILE A 256 7.25 12.70 22.35
CA ILE A 256 6.77 12.15 23.63
C ILE A 256 6.24 10.72 23.51
N ILE A 257 5.81 10.31 22.31
CA ILE A 257 5.37 8.95 22.03
C ILE A 257 5.95 8.57 20.67
N GLY A 258 6.54 7.35 20.55
CA GLY A 258 7.01 6.79 19.30
C GLY A 258 6.78 5.27 19.26
N ARG A 259 5.66 4.83 18.70
CA ARG A 259 5.22 3.43 18.77
C ARG A 259 4.78 2.87 17.43
N TRP A 260 5.00 1.57 17.23
CA TRP A 260 4.54 0.79 16.10
C TRP A 260 3.39 -0.11 16.51
N ASN A 261 2.45 -0.28 15.60
CA ASN A 261 1.55 -1.43 15.56
C ASN A 261 1.72 -2.18 14.22
N GLU A 262 0.84 -3.14 13.94
CA GLU A 262 0.88 -3.96 12.72
C GLU A 262 0.63 -3.16 11.44
N ILE A 263 -0.01 -1.99 11.54
CA ILE A 263 -0.46 -1.20 10.38
C ILE A 263 0.24 0.15 10.24
N SER A 264 0.85 0.69 11.31
CA SER A 264 1.42 2.04 11.27
C SER A 264 2.54 2.26 12.29
N ARG A 265 3.19 3.39 12.16
CA ARG A 265 3.96 4.04 13.21
C ARG A 265 3.26 5.33 13.63
N ILE A 266 3.04 5.52 14.92
CA ILE A 266 2.52 6.75 15.50
C ILE A 266 3.63 7.46 16.25
N ASP A 267 3.82 8.74 15.93
CA ASP A 267 4.70 9.64 16.65
C ASP A 267 3.88 10.83 17.18
N VAL A 268 4.03 11.17 18.47
CA VAL A 268 3.44 12.36 19.05
C VAL A 268 4.55 13.31 19.47
N LEU A 269 4.42 14.59 19.06
CA LEU A 269 5.37 15.65 19.38
C LEU A 269 4.72 16.71 20.28
N SER A 270 5.46 17.17 21.26
CA SER A 270 5.19 18.44 21.94
C SER A 270 5.99 19.57 21.26
N GLY A 271 5.51 20.81 21.37
CA GLY A 271 6.26 21.97 20.90
C GLY A 271 5.43 22.98 20.12
N ALA A 272 5.96 24.18 19.95
CA ALA A 272 5.26 25.31 19.33
C ALA A 272 5.00 25.14 17.82
N GLY A 273 5.75 24.27 17.14
CA GLY A 273 5.60 24.03 15.69
C GLY A 273 4.38 23.21 15.28
N THR A 274 3.58 22.77 16.28
CA THR A 274 2.40 21.92 16.03
C THR A 274 1.09 22.70 16.07
N ARG A 275 1.12 24.03 16.18
CA ARG A 275 -0.08 24.87 16.25
C ARG A 275 -0.75 24.98 14.88
N GLN A 276 -1.83 24.23 14.69
CA GLN A 276 -2.58 24.18 13.43
C GLN A 276 -4.08 24.18 13.71
N LEU A 277 -4.79 25.17 13.20
CA LEU A 277 -6.24 25.21 13.10
C LEU A 277 -6.60 25.50 11.63
N PRO A 278 -6.59 24.49 10.75
CA PRO A 278 -6.85 24.67 9.33
C PRO A 278 -8.24 25.31 9.12
N GLY A 279 -8.30 26.32 8.28
CA GLY A 279 -9.56 27.02 7.99
C GLY A 279 -10.00 28.06 9.02
N LEU A 280 -9.28 28.25 10.12
CA LEU A 280 -9.64 29.28 11.10
C LEU A 280 -9.72 30.65 10.44
N SER A 281 -10.82 31.35 10.68
CA SER A 281 -11.03 32.71 10.21
C SER A 281 -9.97 33.67 10.80
N TYR A 282 -9.41 34.53 9.98
CA TYR A 282 -8.50 35.59 10.47
C TYR A 282 -9.21 36.69 11.28
N LYS A 283 -10.52 36.65 11.38
CA LYS A 283 -11.29 37.46 12.34
C LYS A 283 -11.13 37.00 13.78
N TYR A 284 -10.69 35.78 14.00
CA TYR A 284 -10.43 35.31 15.34
C TYR A 284 -9.24 36.04 15.95
N SER A 285 -9.46 36.75 17.07
CA SER A 285 -8.45 37.51 17.78
C SER A 285 -8.08 36.94 19.16
N GLY A 286 -8.68 35.81 19.51
CA GLY A 286 -8.39 35.10 20.75
C GLY A 286 -7.04 34.35 20.72
N SER A 287 -6.61 33.86 21.87
CA SER A 287 -5.42 33.03 21.98
C SER A 287 -5.65 31.66 21.35
N LEU A 288 -4.66 31.18 20.58
CA LEU A 288 -4.69 29.81 20.08
C LEU A 288 -4.42 28.81 21.20
N PRO A 289 -5.13 27.68 21.26
CA PRO A 289 -4.90 26.66 22.28
C PRO A 289 -3.52 26.05 22.13
N ILE A 290 -3.01 25.47 23.20
CA ILE A 290 -1.81 24.62 23.15
C ILE A 290 -2.17 23.32 22.43
N GLN A 291 -1.25 22.83 21.62
CA GLN A 291 -1.45 21.61 20.86
C GLN A 291 -0.18 20.73 20.92
N HIS A 292 -0.39 19.43 20.91
CA HIS A 292 0.60 18.45 20.50
C HIS A 292 0.36 18.07 19.03
N GLY A 293 1.40 17.60 18.37
CA GLY A 293 1.28 17.09 17.01
C GLY A 293 1.27 15.57 17.01
N ILE A 294 0.34 14.95 16.29
CA ILE A 294 0.35 13.50 16.03
C ILE A 294 0.62 13.23 14.57
N SER A 295 1.47 12.25 14.29
CA SER A 295 1.84 11.82 12.94
C SER A 295 1.64 10.32 12.78
N VAL A 296 1.06 9.93 11.64
CA VAL A 296 0.97 8.55 11.18
C VAL A 296 2.04 8.32 10.12
N ASP A 297 2.88 7.30 10.29
CA ASP A 297 3.98 6.96 9.38
C ASP A 297 4.93 8.12 9.06
N ALA A 298 5.17 8.99 10.05
CA ALA A 298 5.99 10.19 9.93
C ALA A 298 5.49 11.20 8.88
N ASP A 299 4.27 11.07 8.39
CA ASP A 299 3.66 11.95 7.40
C ASP A 299 3.09 13.22 8.05
N SER A 300 1.99 13.74 7.56
CA SER A 300 1.37 14.98 8.06
C SER A 300 1.24 15.00 9.58
N ILE A 301 1.50 16.18 10.15
CA ILE A 301 1.25 16.42 11.56
C ILE A 301 -0.18 16.91 11.71
N GLN A 302 -0.96 16.24 12.57
CA GLN A 302 -2.31 16.63 12.92
C GLN A 302 -2.36 17.13 14.36
N PRO A 303 -3.19 18.13 14.67
CA PRO A 303 -3.23 18.71 16.02
C PRO A 303 -3.99 17.81 17.02
N ILE A 304 -3.41 17.55 18.16
CA ILE A 304 -4.09 17.16 19.39
C ILE A 304 -4.26 18.45 20.21
N THR A 305 -5.45 18.96 20.28
CA THR A 305 -5.72 20.26 20.91
C THR A 305 -5.98 20.08 22.40
N LEU A 306 -5.18 20.75 23.25
CA LEU A 306 -5.21 20.63 24.70
C LEU A 306 -6.15 21.69 25.30
N ILE A 307 -7.46 21.47 25.06
CA ILE A 307 -8.52 22.37 25.59
C ILE A 307 -9.84 21.58 25.70
N GLY A 308 -10.68 21.92 26.62
CA GLY A 308 -12.04 21.40 26.72
C GLY A 308 -12.96 21.97 25.66
N PRO A 309 -14.04 21.24 25.28
CA PRO A 309 -15.02 21.73 24.29
C PRO A 309 -15.68 23.04 24.68
N GLU A 310 -15.90 23.26 25.98
CA GLU A 310 -16.55 24.44 26.56
C GLU A 310 -15.70 25.71 26.42
N ASP A 311 -14.38 25.54 26.40
CA ASP A 311 -13.40 26.64 26.37
C ASP A 311 -12.87 26.90 24.96
N PHE A 312 -13.22 26.05 23.94
CA PHE A 312 -12.70 26.14 22.59
C PHE A 312 -13.40 27.21 21.73
N ALA A 313 -13.25 28.48 22.13
CA ALA A 313 -13.87 29.64 21.44
C ALA A 313 -13.47 29.74 19.95
N ALA A 314 -12.29 29.28 19.56
CA ALA A 314 -11.85 29.26 18.13
C ALA A 314 -12.77 28.40 17.27
N SER A 315 -13.44 27.41 17.82
CA SER A 315 -14.39 26.54 17.10
C SER A 315 -15.47 27.34 16.37
N LEU A 316 -15.99 28.43 16.96
CA LEU A 316 -17.00 29.30 16.38
C LEU A 316 -16.52 30.06 15.13
N TYR A 317 -15.23 30.12 14.92
CA TYR A 317 -14.58 30.81 13.79
C TYR A 317 -13.99 29.83 12.78
N MET A 318 -14.22 28.53 12.95
CA MET A 318 -13.88 27.51 11.98
C MET A 318 -15.02 27.33 10.98
N PRO A 319 -14.71 26.97 9.71
CA PRO A 319 -15.73 26.90 8.67
C PRO A 319 -16.83 25.88 8.98
N GLU A 320 -16.47 24.73 9.54
CA GLU A 320 -17.40 23.63 9.83
C GLU A 320 -18.45 24.00 10.90
N SER A 321 -18.22 25.07 11.68
CA SER A 321 -19.13 25.48 12.75
C SER A 321 -20.50 25.94 12.24
N LEU A 322 -20.62 26.32 10.96
CA LEU A 322 -21.91 26.61 10.34
C LEU A 322 -22.86 25.40 10.41
N ALA A 323 -22.37 24.21 10.12
CA ALA A 323 -23.19 23.01 10.13
C ALA A 323 -23.82 22.76 11.52
N PHE A 324 -23.02 22.96 12.58
CA PHE A 324 -23.51 22.80 13.96
C PHE A 324 -24.47 23.95 14.39
N GLN A 325 -24.35 25.13 13.80
CA GLN A 325 -25.30 26.22 14.00
C GLN A 325 -26.64 25.96 13.29
N LEU A 326 -26.60 25.38 12.07
CA LEU A 326 -27.78 25.01 11.33
C LEU A 326 -28.49 23.77 11.90
N ARG A 327 -27.76 22.91 12.61
CA ARG A 327 -28.29 21.70 13.26
C ARG A 327 -27.81 21.62 14.72
N PRO A 328 -28.45 22.41 15.61
CA PRO A 328 -28.15 22.31 17.05
C PRO A 328 -28.56 20.95 17.60
N GLU A 329 -27.81 20.46 18.60
CA GLU A 329 -28.03 19.15 19.22
C GLU A 329 -28.03 17.96 18.23
N ALA A 330 -27.23 18.08 17.16
CA ALA A 330 -27.12 17.05 16.13
C ALA A 330 -26.56 15.73 16.66
N SER A 331 -27.04 14.62 16.12
CA SER A 331 -26.29 13.34 16.11
C SER A 331 -25.26 13.37 14.99
N VAL A 332 -23.99 13.21 15.34
CA VAL A 332 -22.88 13.44 14.42
C VAL A 332 -22.07 12.17 14.22
N LEU A 333 -21.81 11.80 12.97
CA LEU A 333 -20.84 10.79 12.60
C LEU A 333 -19.57 11.48 12.10
N ILE A 334 -18.42 11.17 12.68
CA ILE A 334 -17.12 11.74 12.27
C ILE A 334 -16.23 10.64 11.71
N ILE A 335 -15.70 10.88 10.52
CA ILE A 335 -14.88 9.92 9.78
C ILE A 335 -13.41 10.29 9.88
N GLU A 336 -12.61 9.41 10.51
CA GLU A 336 -11.15 9.52 10.65
C GLU A 336 -10.67 10.91 11.15
N PRO A 337 -11.06 11.37 12.34
CA PRO A 337 -10.72 12.71 12.84
C PRO A 337 -9.25 12.86 13.28
N SER A 338 -8.41 11.84 13.11
CA SER A 338 -6.97 11.85 13.43
C SER A 338 -6.68 12.31 14.87
N GLY A 339 -6.10 13.52 15.08
CA GLY A 339 -5.80 14.09 16.40
C GLY A 339 -7.00 14.57 17.23
N GLY A 340 -8.23 14.43 16.67
CA GLY A 340 -9.48 14.70 17.40
C GLY A 340 -10.03 16.12 17.24
N LEU A 341 -9.44 16.97 16.38
CA LEU A 341 -9.93 18.34 16.20
C LEU A 341 -11.40 18.37 15.75
N GLY A 342 -11.81 17.49 14.81
CA GLY A 342 -13.20 17.40 14.36
C GLY A 342 -14.17 16.97 15.48
N VAL A 343 -13.72 16.12 16.39
CA VAL A 343 -14.54 15.73 17.58
C VAL A 343 -14.72 16.91 18.51
N LEU A 344 -13.63 17.66 18.77
CA LEU A 344 -13.65 18.84 19.60
C LEU A 344 -14.57 19.93 19.00
N GLN A 345 -14.58 20.11 17.68
CA GLN A 345 -15.48 21.03 16.98
C GLN A 345 -16.97 20.62 17.14
N ALA A 346 -17.30 19.35 16.95
CA ALA A 346 -18.67 18.84 17.10
C ALA A 346 -19.18 19.05 18.54
N LEU A 347 -18.35 18.71 19.55
CA LEU A 347 -18.68 18.92 20.96
C LEU A 347 -18.85 20.40 21.32
N SER A 348 -17.94 21.28 20.84
CA SER A 348 -18.06 22.73 21.03
C SER A 348 -19.29 23.30 20.33
N GLY A 349 -19.70 22.69 19.22
CA GLY A 349 -20.94 22.98 18.51
C GLY A 349 -22.21 22.39 19.17
N LYS A 350 -22.07 21.81 20.38
CA LYS A 350 -23.16 21.23 21.19
C LYS A 350 -23.86 20.06 20.50
N ALA A 351 -23.10 19.20 19.81
CA ALA A 351 -23.62 17.94 19.32
C ALA A 351 -24.21 17.10 20.48
N LYS A 352 -25.36 16.47 20.26
CA LYS A 352 -26.03 15.62 21.24
C LYS A 352 -25.28 14.29 21.45
N SER A 353 -24.78 13.72 20.38
CA SER A 353 -23.99 12.48 20.37
C SER A 353 -23.01 12.50 19.21
N VAL A 354 -21.82 11.95 19.44
CA VAL A 354 -20.76 11.90 18.43
C VAL A 354 -20.26 10.47 18.30
N ASP A 355 -20.56 9.86 17.17
CA ASP A 355 -19.94 8.59 16.77
C ASP A 355 -18.68 8.88 15.97
N VAL A 356 -17.55 8.31 16.42
CA VAL A 356 -16.22 8.56 15.84
C VAL A 356 -15.66 7.27 15.28
N ILE A 357 -15.44 7.23 13.96
CA ILE A 357 -14.85 6.06 13.32
C ILE A 357 -13.36 6.29 13.11
N ILE A 358 -12.54 5.38 13.63
CA ILE A 358 -11.08 5.41 13.49
C ILE A 358 -10.58 3.99 13.16
N SER A 359 -9.92 3.84 12.03
CA SER A 359 -9.37 2.55 11.59
C SER A 359 -8.14 2.10 12.40
N ASN A 360 -7.44 3.04 13.05
CA ASN A 360 -6.19 2.77 13.74
C ASN A 360 -6.33 2.88 15.27
N PRO A 361 -6.39 1.75 16.00
CA PRO A 361 -6.54 1.78 17.47
C PRO A 361 -5.41 2.50 18.19
N LEU A 362 -4.17 2.39 17.66
CA LEU A 362 -2.99 3.04 18.29
C LEU A 362 -3.09 4.56 18.24
N LEU A 363 -3.80 5.12 17.27
CA LEU A 363 -4.02 6.57 17.17
C LEU A 363 -4.87 7.06 18.34
N VAL A 364 -6.00 6.38 18.64
CA VAL A 364 -6.87 6.71 19.78
C VAL A 364 -6.11 6.58 21.10
N GLU A 365 -5.36 5.48 21.29
CA GLU A 365 -4.53 5.25 22.47
C GLU A 365 -3.49 6.37 22.66
N SER A 366 -2.85 6.79 21.55
CA SER A 366 -1.85 7.86 21.58
C SER A 366 -2.45 9.22 21.92
N VAL A 367 -3.64 9.57 21.39
CA VAL A 367 -4.34 10.81 21.72
C VAL A 367 -4.74 10.84 23.21
N LYS A 368 -5.33 9.73 23.71
CA LYS A 368 -5.69 9.61 25.15
C LYS A 368 -4.48 9.79 26.06
N LYS A 369 -3.33 9.25 25.66
CA LYS A 369 -2.09 9.33 26.43
C LYS A 369 -1.44 10.71 26.35
N ALA A 370 -1.55 11.38 25.20
CA ALA A 370 -0.98 12.70 24.97
C ALA A 370 -1.81 13.84 25.61
N ALA A 371 -3.10 13.63 25.82
CA ALA A 371 -4.05 14.60 26.37
C ALA A 371 -4.96 13.99 27.45
N PRO A 372 -4.40 13.38 28.51
CA PRO A 372 -5.18 12.62 29.48
C PRO A 372 -6.18 13.47 30.28
N GLU A 373 -5.93 14.75 30.41
CA GLU A 373 -6.79 15.67 31.19
C GLU A 373 -8.09 16.04 30.46
N PHE A 374 -8.14 15.88 29.14
CA PHE A 374 -9.28 16.31 28.32
C PHE A 374 -10.26 15.19 27.98
N HIS A 375 -9.89 13.94 28.17
CA HIS A 375 -10.74 12.75 28.01
C HIS A 375 -11.58 12.71 26.72
N LEU A 376 -11.07 13.28 25.62
CA LEU A 376 -11.86 13.54 24.39
C LEU A 376 -12.60 12.29 23.88
N TYR A 377 -11.93 11.14 23.85
CA TYR A 377 -12.49 9.87 23.38
C TYR A 377 -13.10 8.99 24.49
N ASP A 378 -13.11 9.46 25.76
CA ASP A 378 -13.66 8.74 26.91
C ASP A 378 -14.93 9.40 27.45
N ARG A 379 -15.41 10.45 26.79
CA ARG A 379 -16.65 11.16 27.17
C ARG A 379 -17.86 10.27 26.93
N SER A 380 -18.91 10.46 27.74
CA SER A 380 -20.17 9.72 27.62
C SER A 380 -20.99 10.08 26.39
N ASP A 381 -20.75 11.26 25.81
CA ASP A 381 -21.37 11.77 24.58
C ASP A 381 -20.57 11.42 23.30
N VAL A 382 -19.43 10.71 23.44
CA VAL A 382 -18.56 10.26 22.34
C VAL A 382 -18.47 8.74 22.34
N ASN A 383 -18.88 8.12 21.25
CA ASN A 383 -18.73 6.68 21.02
C ASN A 383 -17.62 6.42 19.99
N THR A 384 -16.53 5.80 20.41
CA THR A 384 -15.37 5.53 19.55
C THR A 384 -15.45 4.14 18.92
N ILE A 385 -15.53 4.09 17.60
CA ILE A 385 -15.66 2.87 16.80
C ILE A 385 -14.33 2.56 16.12
N LEU A 386 -13.74 1.41 16.47
CA LEU A 386 -12.45 0.96 15.92
C LEU A 386 -12.69 0.02 14.73
N GLU A 387 -13.06 0.61 13.58
CA GLU A 387 -13.29 -0.14 12.33
C GLU A 387 -13.00 0.78 11.12
N SER A 388 -12.92 0.20 9.93
CA SER A 388 -12.86 0.97 8.69
C SER A 388 -14.19 1.70 8.44
N PRO A 389 -14.18 2.98 8.02
CA PRO A 389 -15.40 3.77 7.79
C PRO A 389 -16.38 3.09 6.83
N ARG A 390 -15.90 2.61 5.68
CA ARG A 390 -16.73 1.92 4.68
C ARG A 390 -17.42 0.66 5.24
N VAL A 391 -16.76 -0.02 6.17
CA VAL A 391 -17.31 -1.20 6.84
C VAL A 391 -18.38 -0.79 7.84
N TYR A 392 -18.09 0.17 8.72
CA TYR A 392 -19.03 0.61 9.75
C TYR A 392 -20.32 1.17 9.14
N ILE A 393 -20.21 2.01 8.11
CA ILE A 393 -21.38 2.58 7.41
C ILE A 393 -22.32 1.48 6.89
N LYS A 394 -21.77 0.36 6.41
CA LYS A 394 -22.58 -0.80 5.99
C LYS A 394 -23.12 -1.65 7.15
N GLN A 395 -22.51 -1.55 8.35
CA GLN A 395 -22.94 -2.29 9.54
C GLN A 395 -24.01 -1.55 10.32
N THR A 396 -23.85 -0.21 10.46
CA THR A 396 -24.72 0.59 11.30
C THR A 396 -26.15 0.66 10.75
N LYS A 397 -27.11 0.66 11.68
CA LYS A 397 -28.51 0.95 11.40
C LYS A 397 -28.87 2.39 11.77
N ASP A 398 -27.95 3.10 12.39
CA ASP A 398 -28.17 4.46 12.84
C ASP A 398 -28.05 5.43 11.66
N ASN A 399 -28.83 6.49 11.71
CA ASN A 399 -28.79 7.61 10.80
C ASN A 399 -28.37 8.85 11.57
N TYR A 400 -27.80 9.82 10.86
CA TYR A 400 -27.14 10.98 11.46
C TYR A 400 -27.67 12.29 10.88
N ASP A 401 -27.72 13.33 11.74
CA ASP A 401 -28.02 14.70 11.30
C ASP A 401 -26.84 15.29 10.53
N ILE A 402 -25.60 14.96 10.95
CA ILE A 402 -24.39 15.44 10.31
C ILE A 402 -23.42 14.27 10.12
N ILE A 403 -22.96 14.06 8.89
CA ILE A 403 -21.79 13.22 8.61
C ILE A 403 -20.62 14.14 8.29
N PHE A 404 -19.63 14.15 9.17
CA PHE A 404 -18.49 15.06 9.10
C PHE A 404 -17.22 14.34 8.66
N ILE A 405 -16.67 14.78 7.54
CA ILE A 405 -15.38 14.34 6.98
C ILE A 405 -14.38 15.47 7.20
N PRO A 406 -13.66 15.49 8.33
CA PRO A 406 -12.77 16.57 8.68
C PRO A 406 -11.52 16.61 7.81
N LEU A 407 -10.87 17.78 7.78
CA LEU A 407 -9.60 17.96 7.10
C LEU A 407 -8.46 17.37 7.94
N THR A 408 -8.15 16.11 7.74
CA THR A 408 -7.10 15.36 8.45
C THR A 408 -5.83 15.13 7.64
N ASP A 409 -5.85 15.52 6.37
CA ASP A 409 -4.68 15.46 5.51
C ASP A 409 -3.88 16.77 5.58
N SER A 410 -2.56 16.69 5.42
CA SER A 410 -1.75 17.88 5.19
C SER A 410 -2.01 18.44 3.80
N TYR A 411 -1.71 19.73 3.64
CA TYR A 411 -1.68 20.35 2.32
C TYR A 411 -0.74 19.57 1.39
N LYS A 412 -1.32 18.98 0.34
CA LYS A 412 -0.59 18.19 -0.67
C LYS A 412 -0.62 18.97 -1.97
N PRO A 413 0.48 19.62 -2.39
CA PRO A 413 0.50 20.28 -3.69
C PRO A 413 0.08 19.31 -4.78
N VAL A 414 -0.82 19.68 -5.66
CA VAL A 414 -1.23 18.89 -6.85
C VAL A 414 -0.01 18.34 -7.58
N THR A 415 1.03 19.12 -7.54
CA THR A 415 2.31 18.88 -8.18
C THR A 415 3.15 17.79 -7.51
N SER A 416 2.87 17.38 -6.26
CA SER A 416 3.77 16.44 -5.55
C SER A 416 3.67 15.01 -6.06
N GLY A 417 2.46 14.57 -6.47
CA GLY A 417 2.22 13.19 -6.94
C GLY A 417 2.62 12.10 -5.93
N ALA A 418 3.12 12.46 -4.75
CA ALA A 418 3.64 11.53 -3.75
C ALA A 418 2.54 10.60 -3.18
N TYR A 419 1.30 11.04 -3.23
CA TYR A 419 0.14 10.31 -2.73
C TYR A 419 -0.76 9.76 -3.85
N SER A 420 -0.37 9.92 -5.11
CA SER A 420 -1.18 9.51 -6.26
C SER A 420 -1.56 8.03 -6.28
N LEU A 421 -0.77 7.18 -5.61
CA LEU A 421 -1.02 5.74 -5.48
C LEU A 421 -1.69 5.35 -4.16
N SER A 422 -2.01 6.30 -3.29
CA SER A 422 -2.71 6.01 -2.04
C SER A 422 -4.20 5.78 -2.32
N GLU A 423 -4.68 4.60 -2.01
CA GLU A 423 -6.07 4.24 -2.12
C GLU A 423 -6.88 4.99 -1.04
N THR A 424 -7.90 5.73 -1.46
CA THR A 424 -8.73 6.57 -0.58
C THR A 424 -10.20 6.18 -0.74
N TYR A 425 -10.58 5.04 -0.22
CA TYR A 425 -11.93 4.48 -0.34
C TYR A 425 -13.03 5.29 0.38
N ASN A 426 -12.65 6.21 1.26
CA ASN A 426 -13.60 7.09 1.95
C ASN A 426 -14.02 8.31 1.10
N LEU A 427 -13.40 8.52 -0.06
CA LEU A 427 -13.66 9.64 -0.96
C LEU A 427 -14.04 9.16 -2.37
N THR A 428 -14.61 7.96 -2.50
CA THR A 428 -15.15 7.43 -3.76
C THR A 428 -16.64 7.78 -3.90
N VAL A 429 -17.15 7.70 -5.11
CA VAL A 429 -18.57 7.91 -5.39
C VAL A 429 -19.42 6.97 -4.55
N GLU A 430 -19.05 5.69 -4.48
CA GLU A 430 -19.77 4.67 -3.70
C GLU A 430 -19.69 4.94 -2.18
N ALA A 431 -18.65 5.63 -1.71
CA ALA A 431 -18.58 6.08 -0.33
C ALA A 431 -19.63 7.18 -0.04
N PHE A 432 -19.76 8.15 -0.96
CA PHE A 432 -20.74 9.21 -0.80
C PHE A 432 -22.18 8.71 -0.95
N GLU A 433 -22.45 7.74 -1.84
CA GLU A 433 -23.74 7.03 -1.87
C GLU A 433 -24.05 6.40 -0.50
N ASP A 434 -23.07 5.69 0.10
CA ASP A 434 -23.21 5.09 1.43
C ASP A 434 -23.45 6.13 2.53
N TYR A 435 -22.83 7.34 2.44
CA TYR A 435 -23.05 8.43 3.42
C TYR A 435 -24.43 9.05 3.23
N LEU A 436 -24.89 9.27 2.01
CA LEU A 436 -26.23 9.79 1.71
C LEU A 436 -27.32 8.89 2.29
N ASP A 437 -27.18 7.57 2.13
CA ASP A 437 -28.08 6.57 2.71
C ASP A 437 -28.18 6.62 4.25
N LYS A 438 -27.22 7.22 4.93
CA LYS A 438 -27.15 7.30 6.41
C LYS A 438 -27.53 8.67 6.96
N LEU A 439 -27.96 9.60 6.13
CA LEU A 439 -28.49 10.86 6.60
C LEU A 439 -29.93 10.71 7.14
N MET A 440 -30.20 11.44 8.22
CA MET A 440 -31.61 11.68 8.64
C MET A 440 -32.29 12.66 7.67
N PRO A 441 -33.62 12.68 7.60
CA PRO A 441 -34.31 13.75 6.86
C PRO A 441 -33.82 15.14 7.29
N GLY A 442 -33.43 15.97 6.33
CA GLY A 442 -32.80 17.27 6.55
C GLY A 442 -31.36 17.22 7.03
N GLY A 443 -30.74 16.04 7.14
CA GLY A 443 -29.34 15.87 7.47
C GLY A 443 -28.40 16.33 6.36
N MET A 444 -27.10 16.48 6.71
CA MET A 444 -26.10 16.97 5.77
C MET A 444 -24.75 16.28 5.91
N ILE A 445 -23.98 16.22 4.82
CA ILE A 445 -22.57 15.89 4.82
C ILE A 445 -21.77 17.20 4.88
N VAL A 446 -20.72 17.23 5.71
CA VAL A 446 -19.77 18.33 5.84
C VAL A 446 -18.39 17.82 5.49
N ILE A 447 -17.76 18.44 4.50
CA ILE A 447 -16.40 18.10 4.10
C ILE A 447 -15.56 19.32 3.85
N SER A 448 -14.36 19.34 4.46
CA SER A 448 -13.38 20.40 4.25
C SER A 448 -12.17 19.87 3.50
N ARG A 449 -11.66 20.67 2.55
CA ARG A 449 -10.49 20.32 1.73
C ARG A 449 -9.55 21.53 1.59
N TRP A 450 -8.28 21.23 1.24
CA TRP A 450 -7.32 22.27 0.96
C TRP A 450 -7.63 22.97 -0.37
N LEU A 451 -7.48 24.29 -0.37
CA LEU A 451 -7.51 25.07 -1.60
C LEU A 451 -6.20 24.92 -2.35
N GLN A 452 -6.29 24.68 -3.64
CA GLN A 452 -5.16 24.52 -4.53
C GLN A 452 -5.35 25.40 -5.77
N THR A 453 -4.30 26.03 -6.27
CA THR A 453 -4.33 26.86 -7.48
C THR A 453 -3.41 26.25 -8.53
N PRO A 454 -3.95 25.82 -9.67
CA PRO A 454 -5.37 25.79 -10.08
C PRO A 454 -6.24 24.87 -9.18
N PRO A 455 -7.57 25.09 -9.14
CA PRO A 455 -8.50 24.24 -8.41
C PRO A 455 -8.39 22.78 -8.87
N SER A 456 -8.22 21.85 -7.93
CA SER A 456 -8.07 20.43 -8.27
C SER A 456 -8.74 19.55 -7.23
N GLU A 457 -8.31 19.57 -5.98
CA GLU A 457 -8.93 18.79 -4.89
C GLU A 457 -10.39 19.21 -4.67
N SER A 458 -10.67 20.52 -4.72
CA SER A 458 -12.02 21.08 -4.60
C SER A 458 -12.94 20.66 -5.76
N LEU A 459 -12.44 20.64 -6.99
CA LEU A 459 -13.24 20.20 -8.15
C LEU A 459 -13.44 18.69 -8.13
N LYS A 460 -12.42 17.91 -7.77
CA LYS A 460 -12.54 16.46 -7.71
C LYS A 460 -13.53 16.00 -6.65
N ILE A 461 -13.57 16.67 -5.49
CA ILE A 461 -14.61 16.36 -4.49
C ILE A 461 -15.99 16.77 -4.99
N LEU A 462 -16.11 17.91 -5.68
CA LEU A 462 -17.38 18.36 -6.26
C LEU A 462 -17.90 17.37 -7.31
N THR A 463 -17.07 16.95 -8.26
CA THR A 463 -17.46 15.95 -9.28
C THR A 463 -17.88 14.63 -8.66
N THR A 464 -17.19 14.21 -7.58
CA THR A 464 -17.54 13.00 -6.82
C THR A 464 -18.91 13.11 -6.16
N ILE A 465 -19.19 14.25 -5.53
CA ILE A 465 -20.48 14.52 -4.87
C ILE A 465 -21.61 14.59 -5.91
N ILE A 466 -21.38 15.30 -7.03
CA ILE A 466 -22.42 15.40 -8.09
C ILE A 466 -22.75 14.01 -8.66
N ASP A 467 -21.74 13.19 -8.96
CA ASP A 467 -21.96 11.83 -9.48
C ASP A 467 -22.73 10.96 -8.47
N SER A 468 -22.41 11.08 -7.17
CA SER A 468 -23.12 10.33 -6.12
C SER A 468 -24.57 10.79 -5.96
N LEU A 469 -24.85 12.12 -5.99
CA LEU A 469 -26.20 12.66 -5.92
C LEU A 469 -27.06 12.22 -7.11
N GLN A 470 -26.48 12.24 -8.32
CA GLN A 470 -27.18 11.78 -9.53
C GLN A 470 -27.52 10.29 -9.46
N LYS A 471 -26.62 9.45 -8.93
CA LYS A 471 -26.85 8.02 -8.74
C LYS A 471 -27.90 7.73 -7.67
N ASP A 472 -27.99 8.57 -6.66
CA ASP A 472 -29.03 8.54 -5.63
C ASP A 472 -30.38 9.06 -6.12
N GLY A 473 -30.48 9.49 -7.40
CA GLY A 473 -31.72 9.94 -8.05
C GLY A 473 -32.02 11.42 -7.93
N ILE A 474 -31.10 12.23 -7.41
CA ILE A 474 -31.19 13.69 -7.34
C ILE A 474 -30.76 14.27 -8.68
N SER A 475 -31.75 14.60 -9.51
CA SER A 475 -31.51 15.08 -10.89
C SER A 475 -30.91 16.49 -10.95
N ASN A 476 -31.14 17.31 -9.92
CA ASN A 476 -30.58 18.67 -9.84
C ASN A 476 -29.72 18.85 -8.59
N PRO A 477 -28.39 18.60 -8.68
CA PRO A 477 -27.49 18.79 -7.56
C PRO A 477 -27.37 20.25 -7.08
N ASN A 478 -27.80 21.22 -7.90
CA ASN A 478 -27.73 22.64 -7.57
C ASN A 478 -28.41 22.98 -6.23
N ASP A 479 -29.56 22.42 -5.97
CA ASP A 479 -30.36 22.73 -4.78
C ASP A 479 -29.79 22.07 -3.51
N SER A 480 -28.88 21.10 -3.65
CA SER A 480 -28.30 20.29 -2.57
C SER A 480 -26.97 20.80 -2.06
N LEU A 481 -26.32 21.75 -2.75
CA LEU A 481 -24.93 22.12 -2.51
C LEU A 481 -24.77 23.54 -1.97
N ILE A 482 -23.89 23.70 -0.97
CA ILE A 482 -23.31 24.97 -0.55
C ILE A 482 -21.79 24.77 -0.46
N ALA A 483 -21.02 25.73 -0.99
CA ALA A 483 -19.58 25.75 -0.85
C ALA A 483 -19.09 27.15 -0.48
N TYR A 484 -18.15 27.25 0.46
CA TYR A 484 -17.49 28.48 0.85
C TYR A 484 -16.04 28.23 1.24
N ARG A 485 -15.23 29.28 1.20
CA ARG A 485 -13.80 29.16 1.40
C ARG A 485 -13.22 30.22 2.33
N GLY A 486 -12.15 29.87 3.00
CA GLY A 486 -11.23 30.78 3.61
C GLY A 486 -10.04 31.11 2.69
N ILE A 487 -8.87 31.34 3.29
CA ILE A 487 -7.62 31.55 2.56
C ILE A 487 -7.04 30.21 2.04
N GLN A 488 -7.10 29.17 2.87
CA GLN A 488 -6.40 27.89 2.62
C GLN A 488 -7.32 26.69 2.44
N THR A 489 -8.58 26.82 2.83
CA THR A 489 -9.54 25.71 2.85
C THR A 489 -10.84 26.08 2.19
N ILE A 490 -11.49 25.08 1.63
CA ILE A 490 -12.89 25.12 1.15
C ILE A 490 -13.69 24.11 1.96
N THR A 491 -14.92 24.49 2.33
CA THR A 491 -15.88 23.61 2.97
C THR A 491 -17.09 23.48 2.07
N VAL A 492 -17.51 22.22 1.84
CA VAL A 492 -18.69 21.87 1.08
C VAL A 492 -19.70 21.24 2.01
N LEU A 493 -20.94 21.73 1.97
CA LEU A 493 -22.10 21.18 2.66
C LEU A 493 -22.98 20.54 1.59
N VAL A 494 -23.41 19.31 1.83
CA VAL A 494 -24.28 18.55 0.93
C VAL A 494 -25.54 18.17 1.69
N LYS A 495 -26.68 18.67 1.27
CA LYS A 495 -28.00 18.40 1.86
C LYS A 495 -28.96 17.92 0.79
N PRO A 496 -29.25 16.61 0.72
CA PRO A 496 -30.11 16.04 -0.34
C PRO A 496 -31.48 16.68 -0.46
N ASP A 497 -32.08 17.03 0.67
CA ASP A 497 -33.43 17.64 0.74
C ASP A 497 -33.48 19.11 0.28
N GLY A 498 -32.35 19.67 -0.10
CA GLY A 498 -32.22 21.08 -0.49
C GLY A 498 -32.16 22.06 0.69
N TRP A 499 -31.84 23.31 0.41
CA TRP A 499 -31.65 24.39 1.36
C TRP A 499 -32.86 25.28 1.47
N ARG A 500 -33.20 25.68 2.71
CA ARG A 500 -34.33 26.62 2.96
C ARG A 500 -33.83 28.06 2.97
N ASP A 501 -34.71 29.01 2.73
CA ASP A 501 -34.36 30.43 2.69
C ASP A 501 -33.73 30.92 4.02
N ASP A 502 -34.27 30.45 5.18
CA ASP A 502 -33.71 30.78 6.49
C ASP A 502 -32.27 30.26 6.69
N GLU A 503 -31.98 29.07 6.17
CA GLU A 503 -30.62 28.49 6.19
C GLU A 503 -29.67 29.30 5.29
N LEU A 504 -30.14 29.76 4.11
CA LEU A 504 -29.34 30.57 3.19
C LEU A 504 -29.04 31.98 3.74
N ILE A 505 -30.00 32.57 4.51
CA ILE A 505 -29.79 33.83 5.25
C ILE A 505 -28.72 33.60 6.33
N SER A 506 -28.88 32.57 7.15
CA SER A 506 -27.90 32.21 8.20
C SER A 506 -26.51 31.94 7.66
N LEU A 507 -26.39 31.30 6.47
CA LEU A 507 -25.13 31.13 5.75
C LEU A 507 -24.46 32.49 5.51
N ARG A 508 -25.19 33.45 4.89
CA ARG A 508 -24.61 34.75 4.56
C ARG A 508 -24.17 35.55 5.77
N GLU A 509 -24.95 35.53 6.85
CA GLU A 509 -24.60 36.16 8.13
C GLU A 509 -23.34 35.54 8.73
N PHE A 510 -23.24 34.20 8.67
CA PHE A 510 -22.07 33.46 9.13
C PHE A 510 -20.83 33.84 8.33
N LEU A 511 -20.93 33.85 6.98
CA LEU A 511 -19.80 34.17 6.09
C LEU A 511 -19.34 35.62 6.27
N ASP A 512 -20.25 36.56 6.37
CA ASP A 512 -19.91 37.98 6.54
C ASP A 512 -19.20 38.22 7.87
N SER A 513 -19.73 37.70 8.96
CA SER A 513 -19.16 37.88 10.30
C SER A 513 -17.76 37.25 10.44
N ARG A 514 -17.43 36.25 9.67
CA ARG A 514 -16.14 35.52 9.73
C ARG A 514 -15.23 35.76 8.52
N ARG A 515 -15.70 36.56 7.54
CA ARG A 515 -14.97 36.86 6.31
C ARG A 515 -14.57 35.63 5.50
N PHE A 516 -15.51 34.70 5.39
CA PHE A 516 -15.40 33.62 4.41
C PHE A 516 -16.05 34.03 3.08
N ASP A 517 -15.49 33.57 1.96
CA ASP A 517 -16.05 33.83 0.64
C ASP A 517 -17.03 32.74 0.23
N LEU A 518 -18.22 33.12 -0.18
CA LEU A 518 -19.15 32.18 -0.83
C LEU A 518 -18.55 31.73 -2.17
N VAL A 519 -18.58 30.44 -2.42
CA VAL A 519 -18.13 29.81 -3.67
C VAL A 519 -19.34 29.33 -4.47
N PHE A 520 -20.33 28.75 -3.81
CA PHE A 520 -21.54 28.24 -4.45
C PHE A 520 -22.70 28.17 -3.45
N ALA A 521 -23.88 28.56 -3.89
CA ALA A 521 -25.16 28.32 -3.25
C ALA A 521 -26.26 28.36 -4.32
N PRO A 522 -27.45 27.73 -4.12
CA PRO A 522 -28.50 27.67 -5.13
C PRO A 522 -28.97 29.02 -5.68
N ASP A 523 -29.00 30.04 -4.81
CA ASP A 523 -29.46 31.39 -5.12
C ASP A 523 -28.35 32.42 -5.28
N MET A 524 -27.06 31.95 -5.37
CA MET A 524 -25.90 32.81 -5.37
C MET A 524 -25.79 33.66 -6.65
N LYS A 525 -25.40 34.93 -6.48
CA LYS A 525 -25.08 35.86 -7.57
C LYS A 525 -23.57 36.07 -7.68
N LEU A 526 -23.08 36.39 -8.88
CA LEU A 526 -21.66 36.64 -9.13
C LEU A 526 -21.07 37.72 -8.20
N GLU A 527 -21.85 38.74 -7.82
CA GLU A 527 -21.45 39.83 -6.97
C GLU A 527 -21.10 39.38 -5.54
N GLU A 528 -21.62 38.20 -5.11
CA GLU A 528 -21.33 37.61 -3.81
C GLU A 528 -20.01 36.84 -3.76
N ALA A 529 -19.43 36.54 -4.94
CA ALA A 529 -18.17 35.80 -5.02
C ALA A 529 -16.95 36.69 -4.70
N ASN A 530 -15.91 36.04 -4.14
CA ASN A 530 -14.57 36.66 -4.01
C ASN A 530 -14.55 37.99 -3.26
N GLN A 531 -15.32 38.15 -2.18
CA GLN A 531 -15.51 39.39 -1.43
C GLN A 531 -14.35 39.72 -0.50
N TYR A 532 -13.84 38.74 0.23
CA TYR A 532 -12.89 38.92 1.35
C TYR A 532 -11.48 38.41 1.01
N ASN A 533 -11.33 37.18 0.63
CA ASN A 533 -10.06 36.54 0.30
C ASN A 533 -9.86 36.61 -1.22
N LYS A 534 -9.66 37.83 -1.72
CA LYS A 534 -9.71 38.13 -3.15
C LYS A 534 -8.63 37.43 -3.96
N LEU A 535 -9.08 36.68 -4.96
CA LEU A 535 -8.27 36.13 -6.04
C LEU A 535 -8.37 37.05 -7.26
N PRO A 536 -7.44 36.99 -8.21
CA PRO A 536 -7.51 37.79 -9.45
C PRO A 536 -8.81 37.60 -10.24
N THR A 537 -9.34 36.37 -10.25
CA THR A 537 -10.66 36.02 -10.80
C THR A 537 -11.40 35.12 -9.79
N PRO A 538 -12.74 35.10 -9.81
CA PRO A 538 -13.55 34.24 -8.93
C PRO A 538 -13.54 32.76 -9.42
N VAL A 539 -12.36 32.21 -9.66
CA VAL A 539 -12.14 30.95 -10.34
C VAL A 539 -12.89 29.76 -9.73
N TYR A 540 -13.06 29.74 -8.41
CA TYR A 540 -13.82 28.67 -7.75
C TYR A 540 -15.31 28.79 -8.03
N TYR A 541 -15.87 30.02 -7.99
CA TYR A 541 -17.27 30.25 -8.37
C TYR A 541 -17.53 29.82 -9.82
N GLU A 542 -16.67 30.27 -10.73
CA GLU A 542 -16.82 29.98 -12.16
C GLU A 542 -16.85 28.45 -12.41
N TYR A 543 -15.88 27.71 -11.88
CA TYR A 543 -15.82 26.27 -12.11
C TYR A 543 -16.92 25.50 -11.37
N PHE A 544 -17.28 25.90 -10.15
CA PHE A 544 -18.39 25.28 -9.44
C PHE A 544 -19.71 25.49 -10.16
N SER A 545 -19.98 26.71 -10.62
CA SER A 545 -21.19 27.04 -11.38
C SER A 545 -21.27 26.25 -12.70
N ILE A 546 -20.16 26.12 -13.42
CA ILE A 546 -20.11 25.33 -14.66
C ILE A 546 -20.43 23.87 -14.35
N LEU A 547 -19.71 23.25 -13.40
CA LEU A 547 -19.87 21.82 -13.09
C LEU A 547 -21.27 21.46 -12.57
N VAL A 548 -21.88 22.35 -11.81
CA VAL A 548 -23.23 22.08 -11.25
C VAL A 548 -24.32 22.33 -12.30
N SER A 549 -24.10 23.22 -13.29
CA SER A 549 -25.10 23.60 -14.30
C SER A 549 -24.98 22.82 -15.62
N THR A 550 -23.88 22.11 -15.85
CA THR A 550 -23.66 21.38 -17.10
C THR A 550 -24.37 20.04 -17.12
N ASP A 551 -24.99 19.70 -18.26
CA ASP A 551 -25.57 18.38 -18.48
C ASP A 551 -24.51 17.31 -18.79
N ASP A 552 -23.33 17.69 -19.28
CA ASP A 552 -22.20 16.82 -19.59
C ASP A 552 -20.95 17.23 -18.82
N ILE A 553 -20.84 16.71 -17.60
CA ILE A 553 -19.65 16.88 -16.76
C ILE A 553 -18.40 16.24 -17.41
N GLY A 554 -18.60 15.19 -18.22
CA GLY A 554 -17.53 14.45 -18.87
C GLY A 554 -16.75 15.31 -19.86
N GLU A 555 -17.43 16.19 -20.61
CA GLU A 555 -16.79 17.14 -21.53
C GLU A 555 -15.85 18.08 -20.77
N PHE A 556 -16.35 18.71 -19.69
CA PHE A 556 -15.54 19.60 -18.85
C PHE A 556 -14.33 18.89 -18.24
N ILE A 557 -14.53 17.66 -17.68
CA ILE A 557 -13.44 16.87 -17.09
C ILE A 557 -12.36 16.57 -18.14
N SER A 558 -12.73 16.26 -19.37
CA SER A 558 -11.79 15.91 -20.45
C SER A 558 -10.94 17.09 -20.91
N GLU A 559 -11.45 18.31 -20.81
CA GLU A 559 -10.76 19.54 -21.18
C GLU A 559 -9.95 20.16 -20.03
N TYR A 560 -10.22 19.74 -18.79
CA TYR A 560 -9.54 20.29 -17.63
C TYR A 560 -8.09 19.78 -17.53
N PRO A 561 -7.11 20.65 -17.22
CA PRO A 561 -5.69 20.28 -17.25
C PRO A 561 -5.28 19.24 -16.21
N TYR A 562 -6.10 18.96 -15.20
CA TYR A 562 -5.84 17.97 -14.17
C TYR A 562 -6.91 16.87 -14.18
N ALA A 563 -6.54 15.65 -13.78
CA ALA A 563 -7.50 14.55 -13.62
C ALA A 563 -8.41 14.81 -12.42
N ILE A 564 -9.58 15.40 -12.69
CA ILE A 564 -10.62 15.69 -11.70
C ILE A 564 -11.82 14.75 -11.81
N ASP A 565 -11.67 13.66 -12.55
CA ASP A 565 -12.66 12.60 -12.66
C ASP A 565 -12.99 11.97 -11.31
N PRO A 566 -14.27 11.65 -11.02
CA PRO A 566 -14.66 11.06 -9.75
C PRO A 566 -13.91 9.75 -9.46
N PRO A 567 -13.30 9.56 -8.30
CA PRO A 567 -12.75 8.28 -7.90
C PRO A 567 -13.87 7.30 -7.57
N THR A 568 -13.67 6.04 -7.97
CA THR A 568 -14.60 4.93 -7.71
C THR A 568 -13.91 3.83 -6.93
N ASP A 569 -14.66 2.89 -6.36
CA ASP A 569 -14.08 1.71 -5.69
C ASP A 569 -13.22 0.85 -6.63
N ASN A 570 -13.41 0.96 -7.95
CA ASN A 570 -12.54 0.36 -8.95
C ASN A 570 -11.25 1.17 -9.19
N ARG A 571 -11.24 2.47 -8.89
CA ARG A 571 -10.09 3.38 -9.05
C ARG A 571 -10.07 4.42 -7.92
N PRO A 572 -9.77 4.03 -6.66
CA PRO A 572 -9.93 4.85 -5.47
C PRO A 572 -8.75 5.81 -5.23
N PHE A 573 -8.24 6.46 -6.28
CA PHE A 573 -7.04 7.30 -6.22
C PHE A 573 -7.42 8.79 -6.23
N PHE A 574 -7.96 9.29 -5.12
CA PHE A 574 -8.41 10.67 -5.00
C PHE A 574 -7.30 11.68 -5.28
N TYR A 575 -6.08 11.44 -4.80
CA TYR A 575 -4.93 12.36 -4.97
C TYR A 575 -4.18 12.18 -6.30
N HIS A 576 -4.72 11.43 -7.26
CA HIS A 576 -4.18 11.33 -8.59
C HIS A 576 -4.74 12.44 -9.48
N PHE A 577 -3.92 13.44 -9.82
CA PHE A 577 -4.31 14.60 -10.65
C PHE A 577 -3.55 14.67 -11.98
N PHE A 578 -2.63 13.76 -12.23
CA PHE A 578 -1.81 13.76 -13.43
C PHE A 578 -2.59 13.26 -14.65
N THR A 579 -2.46 14.00 -15.77
CA THR A 579 -2.90 13.58 -17.11
C THR A 579 -1.69 13.38 -18.02
N TRP A 580 -1.77 12.43 -18.95
CA TRP A 580 -0.66 12.14 -19.87
C TRP A 580 -0.32 13.33 -20.78
N GLU A 581 -1.23 14.24 -21.01
CA GLU A 581 -1.05 15.47 -21.78
C GLU A 581 -0.06 16.45 -21.14
N GLN A 582 0.09 16.39 -19.83
CA GLN A 582 1.07 17.19 -19.10
C GLN A 582 2.52 16.69 -19.26
N THR A 583 2.72 15.49 -19.82
CA THR A 583 4.05 14.85 -19.92
C THR A 583 5.11 15.73 -20.60
N PRO A 584 4.85 16.41 -21.74
CA PRO A 584 5.85 17.28 -22.38
C PRO A 584 6.27 18.45 -21.48
N GLU A 585 5.33 19.08 -20.80
CA GLU A 585 5.61 20.20 -19.89
C GLU A 585 6.44 19.76 -18.69
N VAL A 586 6.09 18.64 -18.10
CA VAL A 586 6.81 18.09 -16.95
C VAL A 586 8.21 17.68 -17.34
N LEU A 587 8.40 17.00 -18.46
CA LEU A 587 9.74 16.63 -18.97
C LEU A 587 10.61 17.86 -19.26
N ALA A 588 10.02 18.96 -19.76
CA ALA A 588 10.74 20.21 -19.99
C ALA A 588 11.21 20.90 -18.69
N ARG A 589 10.56 20.64 -17.58
CA ARG A 589 10.85 21.23 -16.26
C ARG A 589 11.72 20.35 -15.36
N VAL A 590 11.86 19.06 -15.68
CA VAL A 590 12.70 18.11 -14.89
C VAL A 590 14.12 18.66 -14.76
N GLY A 591 14.60 18.75 -13.52
CA GLY A 591 15.94 19.24 -13.18
C GLY A 591 16.13 20.76 -13.23
N ARG A 592 15.08 21.56 -13.51
CA ARG A 592 15.16 23.04 -13.60
C ARG A 592 14.54 23.75 -12.41
N THR A 593 13.65 23.11 -11.70
CA THR A 593 12.98 23.67 -10.52
C THR A 593 13.07 22.72 -9.35
N TRP A 594 13.15 23.26 -8.14
CA TRP A 594 13.14 22.49 -6.88
C TRP A 594 11.73 22.13 -6.42
N GLN A 595 10.70 22.71 -7.03
CA GLN A 595 9.31 22.35 -6.73
C GLN A 595 8.92 21.11 -7.51
N PRO A 596 8.31 20.11 -6.86
CA PRO A 596 7.79 18.96 -7.56
C PRO A 596 6.64 19.37 -8.48
N PHE A 597 6.59 18.72 -9.64
CA PHE A 597 5.57 18.98 -10.65
C PHE A 597 4.38 18.07 -10.49
N GLY A 598 3.25 18.46 -11.06
CA GLY A 598 2.12 17.57 -11.29
C GLY A 598 2.62 16.27 -11.90
N GLY A 599 2.35 15.13 -11.24
CA GLY A 599 2.81 13.83 -11.70
C GLY A 599 4.20 13.39 -11.25
N SER A 600 4.88 14.09 -10.32
CA SER A 600 6.21 13.65 -9.83
C SER A 600 6.18 12.19 -9.33
N GLY A 601 5.13 11.74 -8.65
CA GLY A 601 4.94 10.34 -8.26
C GLY A 601 4.88 9.39 -9.44
N TYR A 602 4.27 9.81 -10.55
CA TYR A 602 4.22 9.03 -11.78
C TYR A 602 5.61 8.86 -12.40
N PHE A 603 6.43 9.92 -12.37
CA PHE A 603 7.81 9.86 -12.86
C PHE A 603 8.71 8.97 -12.00
N VAL A 604 8.49 8.94 -10.69
CA VAL A 604 9.17 7.98 -9.81
C VAL A 604 8.82 6.55 -10.21
N LEU A 605 7.55 6.26 -10.52
CA LEU A 605 7.14 4.94 -11.03
C LEU A 605 7.74 4.61 -12.39
N LEU A 606 7.81 5.57 -13.32
CA LEU A 606 8.47 5.39 -14.61
C LEU A 606 9.98 5.18 -14.45
N ALA A 607 10.63 5.95 -13.59
CA ALA A 607 12.04 5.76 -13.26
C ALA A 607 12.27 4.38 -12.64
N LEU A 608 11.39 3.96 -11.73
CA LEU A 608 11.40 2.62 -11.16
C LEU A 608 11.22 1.55 -12.24
N LEU A 609 10.27 1.72 -13.16
CA LEU A 609 10.06 0.79 -14.27
C LEU A 609 11.30 0.65 -15.15
N LEU A 610 11.92 1.76 -15.53
CA LEU A 610 13.16 1.76 -16.32
C LEU A 610 14.30 1.06 -15.58
N LEU A 611 14.47 1.35 -14.31
CA LEU A 611 15.49 0.72 -13.46
C LEU A 611 15.24 -0.78 -13.31
N VAL A 612 14.00 -1.19 -13.08
CA VAL A 612 13.56 -2.59 -13.00
C VAL A 612 13.82 -3.32 -14.31
N VAL A 613 13.47 -2.74 -15.45
CA VAL A 613 13.77 -3.30 -16.78
C VAL A 613 15.28 -3.45 -16.98
N PHE A 614 16.05 -2.41 -16.69
CA PHE A 614 17.50 -2.44 -16.82
C PHE A 614 18.14 -3.56 -15.99
N PHE A 615 17.81 -3.65 -14.69
CA PHE A 615 18.38 -4.69 -13.83
C PHE A 615 17.85 -6.07 -14.14
N SER A 616 16.59 -6.22 -14.55
CA SER A 616 16.04 -7.51 -15.00
C SER A 616 16.81 -8.03 -16.23
N VAL A 617 17.07 -7.16 -17.18
CA VAL A 617 17.89 -7.51 -18.36
C VAL A 617 19.32 -7.79 -17.95
N ALA A 618 19.97 -6.91 -17.17
CA ALA A 618 21.38 -7.02 -16.81
C ALA A 618 21.68 -8.24 -15.91
N LEU A 619 20.88 -8.46 -14.87
CA LEU A 619 21.18 -9.46 -13.84
C LEU A 619 20.53 -10.82 -14.10
N ILE A 620 19.44 -10.86 -14.88
CA ILE A 620 18.69 -12.09 -15.13
C ILE A 620 18.88 -12.55 -16.59
N LEU A 621 18.62 -11.70 -17.57
CA LEU A 621 18.58 -12.11 -18.97
C LEU A 621 19.99 -12.25 -19.58
N ILE A 622 20.87 -11.25 -19.42
CA ILE A 622 22.24 -11.29 -19.99
C ILE A 622 23.05 -12.51 -19.50
N PRO A 623 23.10 -12.88 -18.20
CA PRO A 623 23.79 -14.07 -17.75
C PRO A 623 23.34 -15.36 -18.42
N VAL A 624 22.04 -15.46 -18.70
CA VAL A 624 21.46 -16.61 -19.39
C VAL A 624 21.80 -16.56 -20.89
N LEU A 625 21.81 -15.38 -21.54
CA LEU A 625 22.22 -15.19 -22.94
C LEU A 625 23.68 -15.62 -23.17
N THR A 626 24.56 -15.30 -22.24
CA THR A 626 25.98 -15.65 -22.33
C THR A 626 26.27 -17.14 -22.12
N THR A 627 25.26 -17.98 -21.80
CA THR A 627 25.45 -19.41 -21.59
C THR A 627 25.72 -20.12 -22.93
N PRO A 628 26.93 -20.74 -23.16
CA PRO A 628 27.20 -21.38 -24.43
C PRO A 628 26.37 -22.66 -24.60
N GLY A 629 25.62 -22.67 -25.60
CA GLY A 629 25.01 -23.86 -26.22
C GLY A 629 24.71 -23.45 -27.62
N LYS A 630 25.02 -24.27 -28.61
CA LYS A 630 24.62 -24.07 -30.02
C LYS A 630 23.09 -24.13 -30.09
N SER A 631 22.39 -23.24 -29.41
CA SER A 631 20.97 -23.07 -29.45
C SER A 631 20.68 -22.28 -30.72
N LYS A 632 20.29 -22.98 -31.77
CA LYS A 632 19.67 -22.30 -32.91
C LYS A 632 18.41 -21.64 -32.37
N PHE A 633 18.34 -20.30 -32.41
CA PHE A 633 17.16 -19.50 -32.13
C PHE A 633 16.06 -19.88 -33.14
N GLY A 634 15.34 -20.95 -32.84
CA GLY A 634 14.28 -21.46 -33.72
C GLY A 634 12.88 -21.23 -33.14
N ARG A 635 11.84 -21.51 -33.92
CA ARG A 635 10.43 -21.41 -33.46
C ARG A 635 10.15 -21.98 -32.07
N PRO A 636 10.72 -23.13 -31.63
CA PRO A 636 10.48 -23.62 -30.27
C PRO A 636 11.00 -22.70 -29.16
N PHE A 637 12.16 -22.05 -29.36
CA PHE A 637 12.76 -21.13 -28.38
C PHE A 637 11.86 -19.92 -28.11
N TRP A 638 11.39 -19.25 -29.17
CA TRP A 638 10.50 -18.08 -29.02
C TRP A 638 9.17 -18.43 -28.35
N ARG A 639 8.61 -19.62 -28.64
CA ARG A 639 7.40 -20.10 -27.97
C ARG A 639 7.62 -20.30 -26.47
N ILE A 640 8.77 -20.81 -26.06
CA ILE A 640 9.13 -20.97 -24.64
C ILE A 640 9.21 -19.58 -23.98
N LEU A 641 9.94 -18.64 -24.59
CA LEU A 641 10.08 -17.30 -24.05
C LEU A 641 8.72 -16.63 -23.88
N VAL A 642 7.90 -16.61 -24.93
CA VAL A 642 6.58 -15.98 -24.90
C VAL A 642 5.67 -16.63 -23.85
N TYR A 643 5.64 -17.96 -23.78
CA TYR A 643 4.81 -18.68 -22.81
C TYR A 643 5.18 -18.31 -21.37
N PHE A 644 6.45 -18.36 -21.00
CA PHE A 644 6.88 -18.09 -19.64
C PHE A 644 6.84 -16.59 -19.28
N SER A 645 7.05 -15.69 -20.23
CA SER A 645 6.83 -14.25 -20.02
C SER A 645 5.37 -13.95 -19.71
N LEU A 646 4.46 -14.51 -20.52
CA LEU A 646 3.02 -14.31 -20.33
C LEU A 646 2.53 -14.85 -18.99
N LEU A 647 3.08 -15.97 -18.51
CA LEU A 647 2.75 -16.49 -17.17
C LEU A 647 3.21 -15.55 -16.07
N GLY A 648 4.41 -14.96 -16.18
CA GLY A 648 4.91 -14.00 -15.21
C GLY A 648 4.07 -12.72 -15.16
N ILE A 649 3.72 -12.18 -16.32
CA ILE A 649 2.85 -11.01 -16.44
C ILE A 649 1.46 -11.31 -15.87
N ALA A 650 0.84 -12.40 -16.31
CA ALA A 650 -0.52 -12.76 -15.92
C ALA A 650 -0.66 -12.94 -14.40
N PHE A 651 0.34 -13.55 -13.76
CA PHE A 651 0.32 -13.78 -12.32
C PHE A 651 0.25 -12.46 -11.55
N LEU A 652 1.13 -11.52 -11.83
CA LEU A 652 1.20 -10.23 -11.12
C LEU A 652 0.04 -9.30 -11.50
N PHE A 653 -0.45 -9.37 -12.74
CA PHE A 653 -1.63 -8.60 -13.16
C PHE A 653 -2.93 -9.09 -12.51
N ILE A 654 -2.91 -10.26 -11.88
CA ILE A 654 -4.01 -10.75 -11.05
C ILE A 654 -3.71 -10.46 -9.58
N GLU A 655 -2.52 -10.77 -9.08
CA GLU A 655 -2.18 -10.66 -7.67
C GLU A 655 -2.25 -9.21 -7.15
N ILE A 656 -1.66 -8.25 -7.86
CA ILE A 656 -1.60 -6.85 -7.41
C ILE A 656 -2.99 -6.19 -7.33
N PRO A 657 -3.85 -6.26 -8.36
CA PRO A 657 -5.20 -5.73 -8.23
C PRO A 657 -6.03 -6.42 -7.15
N LEU A 658 -5.84 -7.75 -6.93
CA LEU A 658 -6.51 -8.47 -5.86
C LEU A 658 -6.09 -7.94 -4.47
N ILE A 659 -4.80 -7.64 -4.27
CA ILE A 659 -4.32 -7.02 -3.03
C ILE A 659 -4.99 -5.66 -2.85
N GLN A 660 -4.93 -4.80 -3.86
CA GLN A 660 -5.46 -3.44 -3.78
C GLN A 660 -6.98 -3.42 -3.56
N GLN A 661 -7.74 -4.22 -4.29
CA GLN A 661 -9.19 -4.33 -4.13
C GLN A 661 -9.59 -4.92 -2.77
N SER A 662 -8.77 -5.81 -2.21
CA SER A 662 -8.98 -6.38 -0.87
C SER A 662 -8.76 -5.37 0.25
N ILE A 663 -8.13 -4.21 -0.01
CA ILE A 663 -7.98 -3.12 0.98
C ILE A 663 -9.33 -2.59 1.41
N LEU A 664 -10.28 -2.39 0.48
CA LEU A 664 -11.65 -1.98 0.80
C LEU A 664 -12.30 -2.95 1.80
N ILE A 665 -12.15 -4.25 1.56
CA ILE A 665 -12.83 -5.30 2.33
C ILE A 665 -12.17 -5.51 3.71
N LEU A 666 -10.84 -5.42 3.78
CA LEU A 666 -10.06 -5.70 4.98
C LEU A 666 -9.66 -4.43 5.75
N GLY A 667 -9.95 -3.26 5.21
CA GLY A 667 -9.76 -1.97 5.86
C GLY A 667 -8.33 -1.43 5.87
N HIS A 668 -7.30 -2.26 5.55
CA HIS A 668 -5.91 -1.79 5.56
C HIS A 668 -5.01 -2.56 4.58
N PRO A 669 -4.04 -1.89 3.91
CA PRO A 669 -3.11 -2.51 2.96
C PRO A 669 -2.31 -3.68 3.54
N THR A 670 -1.89 -3.61 4.80
CA THR A 670 -1.13 -4.67 5.47
C THR A 670 -1.94 -5.96 5.58
N TYR A 671 -3.21 -5.87 5.95
CA TYR A 671 -4.09 -7.04 6.05
C TYR A 671 -4.42 -7.62 4.67
N ALA A 672 -4.67 -6.75 3.69
CA ALA A 672 -4.92 -7.16 2.31
C ALA A 672 -3.72 -7.89 1.70
N PHE A 673 -2.53 -7.33 1.81
CA PHE A 673 -1.29 -7.97 1.37
C PHE A 673 -1.09 -9.32 2.06
N THR A 674 -1.20 -9.36 3.39
CA THR A 674 -1.01 -10.57 4.18
C THR A 674 -1.95 -11.69 3.75
N LEU A 675 -3.25 -11.40 3.65
CA LEU A 675 -4.26 -12.42 3.32
C LEU A 675 -4.16 -12.89 1.88
N VAL A 676 -4.06 -11.95 0.92
CA VAL A 676 -4.05 -12.29 -0.51
C VAL A 676 -2.79 -13.06 -0.86
N VAL A 677 -1.62 -12.60 -0.44
CA VAL A 677 -0.36 -13.30 -0.73
C VAL A 677 -0.34 -14.69 -0.05
N PHE A 678 -0.79 -14.79 1.21
CA PHE A 678 -0.95 -16.08 1.87
C PHE A 678 -1.86 -17.02 1.08
N ALA A 679 -3.05 -16.57 0.69
CA ALA A 679 -4.01 -17.36 -0.06
C ALA A 679 -3.43 -17.78 -1.43
N MET A 680 -2.83 -16.84 -2.15
CA MET A 680 -2.20 -17.11 -3.44
C MET A 680 -1.09 -18.17 -3.33
N LEU A 681 -0.20 -18.07 -2.35
CA LEU A 681 0.89 -19.02 -2.14
C LEU A 681 0.40 -20.39 -1.65
N ALA A 682 -0.46 -20.42 -0.66
CA ALA A 682 -0.98 -21.65 -0.08
C ALA A 682 -1.79 -22.46 -1.10
N PHE A 683 -2.74 -21.81 -1.79
CA PHE A 683 -3.59 -22.48 -2.77
C PHE A 683 -2.85 -22.79 -4.08
N SER A 684 -1.92 -21.95 -4.53
CA SER A 684 -1.06 -22.28 -5.68
C SER A 684 -0.14 -23.47 -5.38
N SER A 685 0.28 -23.66 -4.13
CA SER A 685 1.01 -24.86 -3.69
C SER A 685 0.21 -26.15 -3.94
N ILE A 686 -1.09 -26.12 -3.61
CA ILE A 686 -2.00 -27.24 -3.87
C ILE A 686 -2.10 -27.51 -5.38
N GLY A 687 -2.31 -26.48 -6.18
CA GLY A 687 -2.35 -26.57 -7.65
C GLY A 687 -1.08 -27.18 -8.25
N SER A 688 0.08 -26.72 -7.77
CA SER A 688 1.39 -27.24 -8.17
C SER A 688 1.57 -28.73 -7.82
N TYR A 689 1.14 -29.14 -6.63
CA TYR A 689 1.18 -30.55 -6.22
C TYR A 689 0.37 -31.45 -7.15
N PHE A 690 -0.82 -31.00 -7.54
CA PHE A 690 -1.70 -31.74 -8.48
C PHE A 690 -1.24 -31.70 -9.94
N THR A 691 -0.19 -30.95 -10.29
CA THR A 691 0.32 -30.88 -11.66
C THR A 691 0.72 -32.25 -12.23
N ARG A 692 1.21 -33.18 -11.41
CA ARG A 692 1.54 -34.56 -11.81
C ARG A 692 0.33 -35.50 -11.81
N SER A 693 -0.78 -35.12 -11.23
CA SER A 693 -2.01 -35.89 -11.17
C SER A 693 -2.73 -35.94 -12.53
N ARG A 694 -3.48 -37.03 -12.79
CA ARG A 694 -4.34 -37.19 -13.98
C ARG A 694 -5.76 -36.62 -13.80
N TRP A 695 -6.07 -36.09 -12.61
CA TRP A 695 -7.41 -35.65 -12.23
C TRP A 695 -8.00 -34.57 -13.13
N LEU A 696 -7.16 -33.61 -13.58
CA LEU A 696 -7.62 -32.53 -14.45
C LEU A 696 -6.75 -32.45 -15.71
N PRO A 697 -7.32 -32.57 -16.93
CA PRO A 697 -6.59 -32.28 -18.16
C PRO A 697 -6.02 -30.87 -18.12
N LYS A 698 -4.71 -30.73 -18.37
CA LYS A 698 -4.01 -29.46 -18.17
C LYS A 698 -4.53 -28.32 -19.06
N ARG A 699 -5.08 -28.65 -20.22
CA ARG A 699 -5.75 -27.70 -21.11
C ARG A 699 -7.07 -27.21 -20.52
N SER A 700 -7.85 -28.12 -19.96
CA SER A 700 -9.10 -27.75 -19.27
C SER A 700 -8.81 -26.88 -18.05
N ALA A 701 -7.74 -27.17 -17.28
CA ALA A 701 -7.30 -26.32 -16.18
C ALA A 701 -6.97 -24.89 -16.64
N MET A 702 -6.24 -24.74 -17.76
CA MET A 702 -5.94 -23.40 -18.29
C MET A 702 -7.19 -22.68 -18.81
N LEU A 703 -8.13 -23.41 -19.44
CA LEU A 703 -9.39 -22.79 -19.90
C LEU A 703 -10.24 -22.31 -18.71
N ILE A 704 -10.35 -23.14 -17.66
CA ILE A 704 -11.07 -22.74 -16.45
C ILE A 704 -10.37 -21.55 -15.77
N LEU A 705 -9.03 -21.54 -15.71
CA LEU A 705 -8.25 -20.41 -15.22
C LEU A 705 -8.59 -19.12 -15.97
N ILE A 706 -8.62 -19.15 -17.31
CA ILE A 706 -8.95 -17.98 -18.12
C ILE A 706 -10.38 -17.50 -17.81
N ILE A 707 -11.34 -18.44 -17.76
CA ILE A 707 -12.74 -18.10 -17.44
C ILE A 707 -12.85 -17.46 -16.05
N LEU A 708 -12.24 -18.06 -15.03
CA LEU A 708 -12.25 -17.50 -13.68
C LEU A 708 -11.53 -16.15 -13.62
N SER A 709 -10.43 -15.98 -14.35
CA SER A 709 -9.72 -14.68 -14.40
C SER A 709 -10.58 -13.60 -15.09
N ILE A 710 -11.35 -13.94 -16.12
CA ILE A 710 -12.27 -13.01 -16.77
C ILE A 710 -13.42 -12.64 -15.82
N LEU A 711 -13.94 -13.60 -15.06
CA LEU A 711 -15.06 -13.37 -14.14
C LEU A 711 -14.65 -12.69 -12.84
N SER A 712 -13.36 -12.80 -12.43
CA SER A 712 -12.88 -12.34 -11.14
C SER A 712 -13.19 -10.85 -10.84
N PRO A 713 -13.10 -9.88 -11.78
CA PRO A 713 -13.41 -8.48 -11.48
C PRO A 713 -14.84 -8.29 -10.96
N TRP A 714 -15.82 -8.89 -11.63
CA TRP A 714 -17.23 -8.77 -11.25
C TRP A 714 -17.55 -9.56 -9.98
N VAL A 715 -17.04 -10.78 -9.88
CA VAL A 715 -17.29 -11.65 -8.72
C VAL A 715 -16.77 -10.99 -7.44
N ILE A 716 -15.57 -10.41 -7.46
CA ILE A 716 -14.98 -9.79 -6.27
C ILE A 716 -15.74 -8.51 -5.90
N THR A 717 -16.13 -7.69 -6.87
CA THR A 717 -16.92 -6.48 -6.61
C THR A 717 -18.28 -6.83 -5.99
N GLN A 718 -18.99 -7.84 -6.52
CA GLN A 718 -20.27 -8.28 -5.96
C GLN A 718 -20.11 -8.89 -4.55
N ILE A 719 -19.07 -9.68 -4.35
CA ILE A 719 -18.79 -10.23 -3.03
C ILE A 719 -18.42 -9.12 -2.05
N ALA A 720 -17.61 -8.14 -2.47
CA ALA A 720 -17.27 -7.00 -1.65
C ALA A 720 -18.51 -6.26 -1.14
N SER A 721 -19.45 -5.92 -2.03
CA SER A 721 -20.68 -5.24 -1.65
C SER A 721 -21.55 -6.04 -0.67
N LEU A 722 -21.57 -7.37 -0.79
CA LEU A 722 -22.34 -8.25 0.08
C LEU A 722 -21.75 -8.43 1.48
N ILE A 723 -20.40 -8.52 1.58
CA ILE A 723 -19.74 -8.89 2.84
C ILE A 723 -19.13 -7.69 3.57
N LEU A 724 -19.14 -6.50 2.99
CA LEU A 724 -18.45 -5.34 3.56
C LEU A 724 -18.90 -5.05 5.01
N GLY A 725 -20.19 -5.20 5.29
CA GLY A 725 -20.75 -5.06 6.63
C GLY A 725 -20.55 -6.27 7.57
N TRP A 726 -19.78 -7.30 7.20
CA TRP A 726 -19.57 -8.48 8.04
C TRP A 726 -18.36 -8.32 8.97
N PRO A 727 -18.25 -9.13 10.06
CA PRO A 727 -17.08 -9.11 10.93
C PRO A 727 -15.79 -9.43 10.17
N PHE A 728 -14.68 -8.81 10.57
CA PHE A 728 -13.38 -8.90 9.91
C PHE A 728 -12.94 -10.33 9.58
N ILE A 729 -13.05 -11.27 10.56
CA ILE A 729 -12.64 -12.67 10.36
C ILE A 729 -13.45 -13.34 9.25
N VAL A 730 -14.75 -13.05 9.18
CA VAL A 730 -15.64 -13.63 8.16
C VAL A 730 -15.29 -13.07 6.79
N ARG A 731 -15.08 -11.76 6.68
CA ARG A 731 -14.61 -11.10 5.45
C ARG A 731 -13.29 -11.72 4.96
N ALA A 732 -12.33 -11.90 5.87
CA ALA A 732 -11.04 -12.51 5.56
C ALA A 732 -11.16 -13.95 5.04
N ILE A 733 -11.98 -14.78 5.68
CA ILE A 733 -12.23 -16.16 5.24
C ILE A 733 -12.90 -16.19 3.87
N VAL A 734 -13.93 -15.39 3.66
CA VAL A 734 -14.67 -15.37 2.38
C VAL A 734 -13.77 -14.94 1.23
N ILE A 735 -13.01 -13.86 1.39
CA ILE A 735 -12.05 -13.42 0.35
C ILE A 735 -10.99 -14.49 0.09
N GLY A 736 -10.42 -15.10 1.14
CA GLY A 736 -9.47 -16.20 0.98
C GLY A 736 -10.06 -17.38 0.17
N MET A 737 -11.30 -17.74 0.46
CA MET A 737 -12.03 -18.80 -0.26
C MET A 737 -12.37 -18.42 -1.70
N CYS A 738 -12.67 -17.16 -1.97
CA CYS A 738 -12.93 -16.67 -3.34
C CYS A 738 -11.66 -16.66 -4.20
N ILE A 739 -10.51 -16.34 -3.60
CA ILE A 739 -9.21 -16.39 -4.28
C ILE A 739 -8.76 -17.85 -4.52
N ALA A 740 -9.14 -18.79 -3.65
CA ALA A 740 -8.64 -20.16 -3.67
C ALA A 740 -8.78 -20.89 -5.02
N PRO A 741 -9.94 -20.91 -5.71
CA PRO A 741 -10.08 -21.62 -6.99
C PRO A 741 -9.14 -21.05 -8.06
N LEU A 742 -9.03 -19.71 -8.12
CA LEU A 742 -8.16 -19.01 -9.03
C LEU A 742 -6.69 -19.34 -8.74
N ALA A 743 -6.26 -19.22 -7.49
CA ALA A 743 -4.90 -19.49 -7.06
C ALA A 743 -4.48 -20.97 -7.28
N ILE A 744 -5.35 -21.94 -7.00
CA ILE A 744 -5.08 -23.37 -7.29
C ILE A 744 -4.77 -23.55 -8.77
N LEU A 745 -5.56 -22.95 -9.65
CA LEU A 745 -5.36 -23.08 -11.09
C LEU A 745 -4.13 -22.32 -11.58
N MET A 746 -3.81 -21.16 -11.01
CA MET A 746 -2.59 -20.39 -11.30
C MET A 746 -1.32 -21.16 -10.92
N GLY A 747 -1.39 -22.04 -9.94
CA GLY A 747 -0.29 -22.94 -9.54
C GLY A 747 0.06 -24.03 -10.54
N ILE A 748 -0.72 -24.26 -11.60
CA ILE A 748 -0.56 -25.37 -12.55
C ILE A 748 0.33 -25.03 -13.77
N PRO A 749 0.17 -23.90 -14.49
CA PRO A 749 0.78 -23.67 -15.79
C PRO A 749 2.32 -23.65 -15.77
N PHE A 750 2.91 -23.03 -14.77
CA PHE A 750 4.37 -22.88 -14.68
C PHE A 750 5.07 -24.22 -14.41
N PRO A 751 4.73 -25.01 -13.37
CA PRO A 751 5.35 -26.32 -13.14
C PRO A 751 5.10 -27.29 -14.31
N TYR A 752 3.93 -27.23 -14.92
CA TYR A 752 3.64 -28.06 -16.09
C TYR A 752 4.53 -27.71 -17.29
N GLY A 753 4.74 -26.42 -17.54
CA GLY A 753 5.66 -25.95 -18.59
C GLY A 753 7.09 -26.43 -18.35
N LEU A 754 7.57 -26.44 -17.11
CA LEU A 754 8.89 -26.95 -16.75
C LEU A 754 9.02 -28.46 -16.99
N VAL A 755 8.03 -29.25 -16.58
CA VAL A 755 8.01 -30.70 -16.84
C VAL A 755 8.01 -30.99 -18.33
N TRP A 756 7.28 -30.19 -19.13
CA TRP A 756 7.29 -30.33 -20.59
C TRP A 756 8.65 -30.01 -21.20
N LEU A 757 9.37 -28.99 -20.69
CA LEU A 757 10.72 -28.65 -21.12
C LEU A 757 11.74 -29.73 -20.74
N GLU A 758 11.66 -30.30 -19.55
CA GLU A 758 12.58 -31.34 -19.09
C GLU A 758 12.68 -32.51 -20.02
N HIS A 759 11.53 -33.00 -20.56
CA HIS A 759 11.47 -34.16 -21.43
C HIS A 759 12.01 -33.94 -22.85
N ARG A 760 12.01 -32.69 -23.33
CA ARG A 760 12.33 -32.45 -24.76
C ARG A 760 13.46 -31.43 -24.97
N TRP A 761 13.56 -30.45 -24.11
CA TRP A 761 14.46 -29.33 -24.26
C TRP A 761 14.96 -28.82 -22.90
N GLY A 762 15.43 -29.72 -22.02
CA GLY A 762 15.89 -29.38 -20.65
C GLY A 762 16.93 -28.26 -20.57
N ARG A 763 17.68 -28.06 -21.70
CA ARG A 763 18.62 -26.92 -21.81
C ARG A 763 17.97 -25.53 -21.72
N TYR A 764 16.65 -25.41 -21.96
CA TYR A 764 15.92 -24.14 -21.92
C TYR A 764 15.23 -23.87 -20.56
N ILE A 765 15.33 -24.77 -19.59
CA ILE A 765 14.79 -24.56 -18.24
C ILE A 765 15.32 -23.28 -17.61
N PRO A 766 16.65 -22.97 -17.65
CA PRO A 766 17.15 -21.70 -17.13
C PRO A 766 16.55 -20.46 -17.82
N TRP A 767 16.28 -20.56 -19.12
CA TRP A 767 15.61 -19.51 -19.89
C TRP A 767 14.16 -19.30 -19.43
N ALA A 768 13.42 -20.38 -19.19
CA ALA A 768 12.05 -20.32 -18.71
C ALA A 768 11.97 -19.58 -17.35
N TRP A 769 12.88 -19.90 -16.44
CA TRP A 769 12.98 -19.22 -15.13
C TRP A 769 13.36 -17.75 -15.28
N ALA A 770 14.41 -17.47 -16.05
CA ALA A 770 14.92 -16.12 -16.23
C ALA A 770 13.86 -15.19 -16.84
N VAL A 771 13.21 -15.65 -17.92
CA VAL A 771 12.22 -14.82 -18.62
C VAL A 771 10.95 -14.65 -17.81
N ASN A 772 10.49 -15.69 -17.11
CA ASN A 772 9.36 -15.56 -16.19
C ASN A 772 9.68 -14.57 -15.06
N GLY A 773 10.85 -14.69 -14.44
CA GLY A 773 11.30 -13.77 -13.40
C GLY A 773 11.39 -12.32 -13.90
N CYS A 774 12.05 -12.06 -15.04
CA CYS A 774 12.09 -10.72 -15.64
C CYS A 774 10.69 -10.16 -15.91
N ALA A 775 9.83 -10.97 -16.50
CA ALA A 775 8.47 -10.56 -16.82
C ALA A 775 7.65 -10.25 -15.57
N SER A 776 7.79 -11.03 -14.49
CA SER A 776 7.14 -10.79 -13.22
C SER A 776 7.64 -9.50 -12.54
N VAL A 777 8.95 -9.27 -12.52
CA VAL A 777 9.54 -8.03 -11.95
C VAL A 777 8.98 -6.77 -12.64
N ILE A 778 8.93 -6.80 -13.97
CA ILE A 778 8.39 -5.69 -14.78
C ILE A 778 6.89 -5.56 -14.58
N ALA A 779 6.16 -6.68 -14.55
CA ALA A 779 4.71 -6.69 -14.39
C ALA A 779 4.25 -6.12 -13.04
N ALA A 780 5.02 -6.28 -11.96
CA ALA A 780 4.68 -5.73 -10.65
C ALA A 780 4.54 -4.19 -10.70
N VAL A 781 5.51 -3.51 -11.31
CA VAL A 781 5.48 -2.04 -11.45
C VAL A 781 4.44 -1.62 -12.51
N LEU A 782 4.37 -2.36 -13.61
CA LEU A 782 3.43 -2.05 -14.69
C LEU A 782 1.97 -2.21 -14.25
N ALA A 783 1.66 -3.22 -13.43
CA ALA A 783 0.32 -3.40 -12.87
C ALA A 783 -0.10 -2.18 -12.04
N ALA A 784 0.78 -1.65 -11.18
CA ALA A 784 0.48 -0.46 -10.38
C ALA A 784 0.20 0.77 -11.26
N ILE A 785 1.02 1.00 -12.30
CA ILE A 785 0.83 2.11 -13.25
C ILE A 785 -0.51 1.97 -13.99
N LEU A 786 -0.82 0.76 -14.49
CA LEU A 786 -2.07 0.50 -15.22
C LEU A 786 -3.30 0.60 -14.31
N THR A 787 -3.20 0.16 -13.06
CA THR A 787 -4.29 0.27 -12.09
C THR A 787 -4.63 1.73 -11.79
N LEU A 788 -3.61 2.57 -11.63
CA LEU A 788 -3.76 4.00 -11.42
C LEU A 788 -4.48 4.68 -12.60
N SER A 789 -4.13 4.28 -13.83
CA SER A 789 -4.69 4.87 -15.06
C SER A 789 -6.07 4.33 -15.41
N TYR A 790 -6.29 3.02 -15.28
CA TYR A 790 -7.47 2.33 -15.84
C TYR A 790 -8.31 1.56 -14.80
N GLY A 791 -7.87 1.52 -13.54
CA GLY A 791 -8.56 0.78 -12.47
C GLY A 791 -8.25 -0.72 -12.44
N TYR A 792 -8.71 -1.37 -11.38
CA TYR A 792 -8.40 -2.78 -11.07
C TYR A 792 -8.96 -3.77 -12.09
N GLN A 793 -10.18 -3.54 -12.54
CA GLN A 793 -10.90 -4.46 -13.44
C GLN A 793 -10.16 -4.66 -14.76
N ILE A 794 -9.65 -3.57 -15.36
CA ILE A 794 -8.92 -3.63 -16.63
C ILE A 794 -7.62 -4.42 -16.46
N VAL A 795 -6.89 -4.22 -15.36
CA VAL A 795 -5.63 -4.95 -15.12
C VAL A 795 -5.87 -6.44 -14.91
N LEU A 796 -6.94 -6.82 -14.19
CA LEU A 796 -7.37 -8.22 -14.06
C LEU A 796 -7.70 -8.85 -15.43
N LEU A 797 -8.42 -8.12 -16.30
CA LEU A 797 -8.73 -8.57 -17.66
C LEU A 797 -7.49 -8.68 -18.55
N LEU A 798 -6.50 -7.80 -18.39
CA LEU A 798 -5.20 -7.93 -19.05
C LEU A 798 -4.45 -9.17 -18.56
N GLY A 799 -4.52 -9.49 -17.27
CA GLY A 799 -4.02 -10.75 -16.70
C GLY A 799 -4.67 -11.98 -17.32
N ALA A 800 -6.00 -11.99 -17.44
CA ALA A 800 -6.76 -13.04 -18.13
C ALA A 800 -6.38 -13.16 -19.60
N THR A 801 -6.19 -12.04 -20.28
CA THR A 801 -5.75 -11.98 -21.68
C THR A 801 -4.34 -12.58 -21.83
N ALA A 802 -3.42 -12.28 -20.93
CA ALA A 802 -2.08 -12.88 -20.92
C ALA A 802 -2.15 -14.41 -20.73
N TYR A 803 -3.02 -14.93 -19.84
CA TYR A 803 -3.28 -16.38 -19.76
C TYR A 803 -3.88 -16.96 -21.03
N ALA A 804 -4.79 -16.24 -21.69
CA ALA A 804 -5.37 -16.68 -22.96
C ALA A 804 -4.30 -16.79 -24.06
N PHE A 805 -3.42 -15.80 -24.18
CA PHE A 805 -2.28 -15.90 -25.11
C PHE A 805 -1.30 -17.01 -24.73
N ALA A 806 -1.01 -17.20 -23.44
CA ALA A 806 -0.19 -18.32 -22.99
C ALA A 806 -0.81 -19.67 -23.39
N PHE A 807 -2.13 -19.81 -23.31
CA PHE A 807 -2.86 -21.01 -23.76
C PHE A 807 -2.74 -21.25 -25.28
N LEU A 808 -2.77 -20.21 -26.10
CA LEU A 808 -2.58 -20.34 -27.55
C LEU A 808 -1.17 -20.84 -27.92
N VAL A 809 -0.16 -20.36 -27.17
CA VAL A 809 1.24 -20.78 -27.33
C VAL A 809 1.50 -22.14 -26.71
N PHE A 810 0.61 -22.64 -25.87
CA PHE A 810 0.73 -23.90 -25.14
C PHE A 810 0.87 -25.12 -26.09
N PRO A 811 1.74 -26.08 -25.79
CA PRO A 811 1.99 -27.21 -26.69
C PRO A 811 0.75 -28.09 -26.91
N ARG A 812 0.36 -28.29 -28.15
CA ARG A 812 -0.88 -29.00 -28.54
C ARG A 812 -0.87 -30.52 -28.37
N LYS A 813 0.29 -31.16 -28.33
CA LYS A 813 0.38 -32.65 -28.26
C LYS A 813 1.48 -33.10 -27.31
N TRP A 814 1.08 -33.71 -26.21
CA TRP A 814 1.90 -34.67 -25.48
C TRP A 814 1.75 -36.01 -26.26
N ASN A 815 2.65 -36.30 -27.18
CA ASN A 815 2.67 -37.63 -27.79
C ASN A 815 3.12 -38.67 -26.76
N LYS A 816 2.27 -39.66 -26.48
CA LYS A 816 2.52 -40.84 -25.66
C LYS A 816 3.64 -41.76 -26.17
N ALA A 817 4.27 -41.42 -27.27
CA ALA A 817 5.31 -42.23 -27.90
C ALA A 817 6.68 -41.98 -27.27
N ASN A 818 6.92 -42.44 -26.10
CA ASN A 818 8.19 -42.84 -25.49
C ASN A 818 7.94 -43.14 -24.00
N ARG A 819 7.13 -44.16 -23.79
CA ARG A 819 7.18 -44.94 -22.56
C ARG A 819 7.79 -46.28 -22.98
N THR A 820 9.06 -46.31 -23.12
CA THR A 820 9.87 -47.54 -23.04
C THR A 820 11.05 -47.24 -22.13
#